data_863c8b25bbd4f29ea93ba0fc3174cbb3
#
_entry.id   863c8b25bbd4f29ea93ba0fc3174cbb3
#
_cell.length_a   1.000
_cell.length_b   1.000
_cell.length_c   1.000
_cell.angle_alpha   90.00
_cell.angle_beta   90.00
_cell.angle_gamma   90.00
#
_symmetry.space_group_name_H-M   'P 1'
#
loop_
_entity.id
_entity.type
_entity.pdbx_description
1 polymer ?
#
loop_
_entity_poly.entity_id
_entity_poly.type
_entity_poly.pdbx_seq_one_letter_code
_entity_poly.pdbx_strand_id
1 'polypeptide(L)'
;MPSQLAAMRRKKKSAKRVDQEGLQDLLNSMPTMASSSSTMRHSFPPSPKERPTALGDRLQTALVLGVFCLLAVVVGIFLFYGVTPTEPVCRSDVCLSYSKLLREMLNVSVKPCDDFYSYVCSKWDARHSYSFKEGVYLRFIQRVSERNRRTAVPVQGQSASQKAAKFYQSCSATYTQGGDSELDAVKQLLLRVGVLWPRLSNDSNVLRICFAMSAMLDWAPVILFSVHRPAVPMTVSPSVFFREVLDRRKAMLGGGGSDYRTYFGHMFRVFGQPEGPRDDVLAYGELIAMESHLVPALERAYAVIEGDFVENATLDDVIQLAGNTIPKSAWEAQFRENFDAVVYNGTASQRVTVDNVRFFVTFFDLMHALGESHMAYYLGWTTVQGLSLLTKPEVIRYYYPSHGEAARDHVLLCVGLTHHYTGLTFYASYIRDEVTPEVIDDVALLVRNVHASFRKGYAASPVWKGFVDRSTQPPAANASSSPSGPPLSFVHDSREDALNELFEHYPDMNSTVLGNIEGAVAARRATTRDTRTARFIWNGTVRFHYFVAKAATAVSQRFELMPVALEPLFYSPDAPPAVKYGALGADIADAIAGLVFDDLREADNSTRTAVESQPLCLLHASVAGTRSAVPPPGWPHMTRLQLAERAMSLDAAFRAFLDVTNGGHQTRLDRHHPLSGKMMLFVFWCMVQCGASDGKHRCNDPLRLIRYFGEAFQCEVGTAMATVRDCV
;
A
#
# COMPACT_ATOMS: atom_id res chain seq x y z
N MET A 1 -4.40 -1.87 7.26
CA MET A 1 -4.79 -3.09 6.53
C MET A 1 -6.30 -3.33 6.45
N PRO A 2 -7.10 -3.31 7.50
CA PRO A 2 -8.56 -3.50 7.38
C PRO A 2 -9.25 -2.50 6.46
N SER A 3 -8.79 -1.25 6.40
CA SER A 3 -9.36 -0.23 5.51
C SER A 3 -9.14 -0.51 4.01
N GLN A 4 -8.09 -1.25 3.64
CA GLN A 4 -7.86 -1.65 2.25
C GLN A 4 -8.70 -2.88 1.87
N LEU A 5 -8.89 -3.82 2.78
CA LEU A 5 -9.86 -4.91 2.58
C LEU A 5 -11.29 -4.37 2.40
N ALA A 6 -11.64 -3.32 3.13
CA ALA A 6 -12.92 -2.62 2.98
C ALA A 6 -13.03 -1.87 1.64
N ALA A 7 -11.96 -1.26 1.15
CA ALA A 7 -11.92 -0.58 -0.15
C ALA A 7 -12.06 -1.56 -1.32
N MET A 8 -11.43 -2.74 -1.23
CA MET A 8 -11.58 -3.82 -2.21
C MET A 8 -13.03 -4.32 -2.31
N ARG A 9 -13.77 -4.33 -1.20
CA ARG A 9 -15.18 -4.78 -1.16
C ARG A 9 -16.19 -3.76 -1.69
N ARG A 10 -15.91 -2.46 -1.63
CA ARG A 10 -16.85 -1.41 -2.09
C ARG A 10 -17.12 -1.42 -3.60
N LYS A 11 -16.16 -1.86 -4.43
CA LYS A 11 -16.32 -1.93 -5.89
C LYS A 11 -17.17 -3.12 -6.39
N LYS A 12 -17.47 -4.11 -5.54
CA LYS A 12 -18.19 -5.33 -5.93
C LYS A 12 -19.68 -5.14 -6.32
N LYS A 13 -20.28 -3.98 -6.13
CA LYS A 13 -21.71 -3.79 -6.41
C LYS A 13 -22.10 -3.65 -7.88
N SER A 14 -21.16 -3.62 -8.82
CA SER A 14 -21.44 -3.39 -10.24
C SER A 14 -20.83 -4.41 -11.22
N ALA A 15 -20.07 -5.40 -10.77
CA ALA A 15 -19.44 -6.35 -11.69
C ALA A 15 -20.19 -7.67 -11.72
N LYS A 16 -20.71 -8.05 -12.90
CA LYS A 16 -21.12 -9.41 -13.24
C LYS A 16 -19.98 -10.39 -12.92
N ARG A 17 -20.33 -11.59 -12.40
CA ARG A 17 -19.43 -12.74 -12.24
C ARG A 17 -18.45 -12.81 -13.41
N VAL A 18 -17.19 -12.58 -13.11
CA VAL A 18 -16.05 -12.94 -13.94
C VAL A 18 -15.29 -14.00 -13.19
N ASP A 19 -15.01 -15.10 -13.86
CA ASP A 19 -14.54 -16.35 -13.31
C ASP A 19 -13.19 -16.25 -12.58
N GLN A 20 -13.09 -17.12 -11.59
CA GLN A 20 -11.95 -17.32 -10.69
C GLN A 20 -10.65 -17.75 -11.39
N GLU A 21 -10.73 -18.16 -12.66
CA GLU A 21 -9.60 -18.59 -13.49
C GLU A 21 -8.68 -17.44 -13.90
N GLY A 22 -9.19 -16.23 -14.08
CA GLY A 22 -8.39 -15.10 -14.55
C GLY A 22 -7.27 -14.63 -13.62
N LEU A 23 -7.40 -14.82 -12.30
CA LEU A 23 -6.34 -14.46 -11.34
C LEU A 23 -5.25 -15.53 -11.29
N GLN A 24 -5.66 -16.80 -11.37
CA GLN A 24 -4.75 -17.94 -11.40
C GLN A 24 -3.93 -17.95 -12.70
N ASP A 25 -4.55 -17.59 -13.82
CA ASP A 25 -3.87 -17.54 -15.13
C ASP A 25 -2.88 -16.36 -15.22
N LEU A 26 -3.21 -15.21 -14.65
CA LEU A 26 -2.27 -14.07 -14.58
C LEU A 26 -1.07 -14.37 -13.64
N LEU A 27 -1.32 -15.10 -12.56
CA LEU A 27 -0.30 -15.52 -11.60
C LEU A 27 0.56 -16.68 -12.12
N ASN A 28 -0.04 -17.57 -12.93
CA ASN A 28 0.65 -18.74 -13.49
C ASN A 28 1.32 -18.47 -14.85
N SER A 29 0.91 -17.44 -15.58
CA SER A 29 1.41 -17.14 -16.92
C SER A 29 2.67 -16.29 -16.98
N MET A 30 3.23 -15.88 -15.83
CA MET A 30 4.48 -15.12 -15.80
C MET A 30 5.65 -16.03 -15.39
N PRO A 31 6.69 -16.15 -16.22
CA PRO A 31 7.81 -17.05 -15.94
C PRO A 31 8.60 -16.58 -14.70
N THR A 32 8.85 -17.51 -13.81
CA THR A 32 9.89 -17.40 -12.77
C THR A 32 11.23 -17.23 -13.47
N MET A 33 11.93 -16.14 -13.18
CA MET A 33 13.30 -15.94 -13.65
C MET A 33 14.23 -16.97 -12.99
N ALA A 34 14.60 -17.99 -13.75
CA ALA A 34 15.74 -18.84 -13.41
C ALA A 34 16.90 -18.42 -14.30
N SER A 35 17.98 -17.96 -13.70
CA SER A 35 19.23 -17.64 -14.40
C SER A 35 19.92 -18.94 -14.82
N SER A 36 20.09 -19.16 -16.12
CA SER A 36 21.03 -20.17 -16.64
C SER A 36 21.81 -19.56 -17.79
N SER A 37 23.09 -19.33 -17.53
CA SER A 37 24.08 -18.98 -18.55
C SER A 37 24.54 -20.25 -19.28
N SER A 38 24.35 -20.31 -20.59
CA SER A 38 25.05 -21.28 -21.44
C SER A 38 25.57 -20.62 -22.70
N THR A 39 26.89 -20.57 -22.77
CA THR A 39 27.68 -20.15 -23.93
C THR A 39 27.65 -21.24 -25.00
N MET A 40 27.16 -20.96 -26.20
CA MET A 40 27.41 -21.79 -27.38
C MET A 40 28.26 -21.03 -28.39
N ARG A 41 29.46 -21.57 -28.66
CA ARG A 41 30.30 -21.23 -29.81
C ARG A 41 29.83 -22.00 -31.03
N HIS A 42 29.56 -21.30 -32.13
CA HIS A 42 29.46 -21.92 -33.44
C HIS A 42 30.67 -21.53 -34.32
N SER A 43 31.33 -22.56 -34.83
CA SER A 43 32.40 -22.50 -35.79
C SER A 43 31.86 -22.72 -37.20
N PHE A 44 32.28 -21.93 -38.17
CA PHE A 44 31.98 -22.09 -39.62
C PHE A 44 33.14 -22.76 -40.37
N PRO A 45 32.87 -23.59 -41.39
CA PRO A 45 33.89 -24.18 -42.23
C PRO A 45 34.20 -23.30 -43.46
N PRO A 46 35.35 -23.49 -44.10
CA PRO A 46 35.83 -22.64 -45.18
C PRO A 46 35.33 -23.13 -46.58
N SER A 47 35.15 -22.16 -47.50
CA SER A 47 34.75 -22.43 -48.89
C SER A 47 35.94 -22.48 -49.85
N PRO A 48 35.83 -23.16 -51.02
CA PRO A 48 36.93 -23.38 -51.95
C PRO A 48 37.11 -22.26 -52.99
N LYS A 49 38.34 -22.11 -53.45
CA LYS A 49 38.79 -21.13 -54.45
C LYS A 49 38.51 -21.66 -55.86
N GLU A 50 37.94 -20.82 -56.75
CA GLU A 50 37.99 -21.02 -58.19
C GLU A 50 38.65 -19.79 -58.90
N ARG A 51 39.32 -20.06 -60.03
CA ARG A 51 40.15 -19.11 -60.80
C ARG A 51 39.33 -18.37 -61.88
N PRO A 52 39.78 -17.18 -62.26
CA PRO A 52 39.06 -16.33 -63.21
C PRO A 52 39.33 -16.63 -64.69
N THR A 53 38.28 -16.56 -65.50
CA THR A 53 38.37 -16.47 -66.95
C THR A 53 38.03 -15.05 -67.40
N ALA A 54 38.89 -14.54 -68.33
CA ALA A 54 38.82 -13.17 -68.82
C ALA A 54 37.59 -12.94 -69.70
N LEU A 55 36.82 -11.90 -69.35
CA LEU A 55 35.79 -11.33 -70.24
C LEU A 55 36.04 -9.82 -70.33
N GLY A 56 36.01 -9.32 -71.55
CA GLY A 56 36.57 -8.07 -72.03
C GLY A 56 36.37 -6.78 -71.19
N ASP A 57 37.43 -6.01 -71.09
CA ASP A 57 37.58 -4.79 -70.32
C ASP A 57 36.46 -3.73 -70.45
N ARG A 58 35.74 -3.70 -71.55
CA ARG A 58 34.62 -2.76 -71.76
C ARG A 58 33.34 -3.09 -71.02
N LEU A 59 33.04 -4.38 -70.81
CA LEU A 59 31.89 -4.81 -70.07
C LEU A 59 32.12 -4.61 -68.55
N GLN A 60 33.36 -4.81 -68.11
CA GLN A 60 33.79 -4.63 -66.72
C GLN A 60 33.76 -3.15 -66.31
N THR A 61 34.17 -2.24 -67.21
CA THR A 61 34.10 -0.78 -66.91
C THR A 61 32.66 -0.27 -66.87
N ALA A 62 31.77 -0.76 -67.71
CA ALA A 62 30.36 -0.39 -67.69
C ALA A 62 29.65 -0.95 -66.44
N LEU A 63 30.03 -2.17 -65.95
CA LEU A 63 29.50 -2.79 -64.75
C LEU A 63 29.99 -2.04 -63.49
N VAL A 64 31.25 -1.65 -63.46
CA VAL A 64 31.84 -0.84 -62.35
C VAL A 64 31.21 0.55 -62.32
N LEU A 65 30.98 1.21 -63.42
CA LEU A 65 30.29 2.51 -63.49
C LEU A 65 28.81 2.36 -63.05
N GLY A 66 28.12 1.29 -63.47
CA GLY A 66 26.77 0.97 -63.06
C GLY A 66 26.66 0.72 -61.55
N VAL A 67 27.62 0.00 -60.96
CA VAL A 67 27.69 -0.25 -59.52
C VAL A 67 27.97 1.03 -58.75
N PHE A 68 28.89 1.90 -59.27
CA PHE A 68 29.13 3.18 -58.67
C PHE A 68 27.94 4.13 -58.69
N CYS A 69 27.20 4.18 -59.80
CA CYS A 69 25.97 4.94 -59.90
C CYS A 69 24.89 4.41 -58.98
N LEU A 70 24.76 3.09 -58.87
CA LEU A 70 23.81 2.45 -57.95
C LEU A 70 24.17 2.67 -56.49
N LEU A 71 25.47 2.61 -56.15
CA LEU A 71 26.02 3.00 -54.83
C LEU A 71 25.79 4.47 -54.53
N ALA A 72 26.03 5.37 -55.48
CA ALA A 72 25.78 6.79 -55.32
C ALA A 72 24.28 7.10 -55.12
N VAL A 73 23.38 6.38 -55.83
CA VAL A 73 21.94 6.48 -55.63
C VAL A 73 21.53 5.92 -54.26
N VAL A 74 22.06 4.77 -53.85
CA VAL A 74 21.81 4.20 -52.52
C VAL A 74 22.34 5.10 -51.42
N VAL A 75 23.58 5.64 -51.56
CA VAL A 75 24.15 6.61 -50.60
C VAL A 75 23.35 7.91 -50.64
N GLY A 76 22.91 8.37 -51.81
CA GLY A 76 22.02 9.53 -51.92
C GLY A 76 20.68 9.32 -51.28
N ILE A 77 20.07 8.14 -51.42
CA ILE A 77 18.87 7.75 -50.71
C ILE A 77 19.13 7.71 -49.19
N PHE A 78 20.23 7.10 -48.73
CA PHE A 78 20.62 7.10 -47.31
C PHE A 78 20.91 8.51 -46.77
N LEU A 79 21.51 9.39 -47.53
CA LEU A 79 21.79 10.78 -47.11
C LEU A 79 20.56 11.70 -47.21
N PHE A 80 19.63 11.45 -48.15
CA PHE A 80 18.43 12.27 -48.35
C PHE A 80 17.25 11.84 -47.52
N TYR A 81 17.09 10.54 -47.28
CA TYR A 81 16.00 10.02 -46.42
C TYR A 81 16.42 9.87 -44.96
N GLY A 82 17.64 10.30 -44.59
CA GLY A 82 18.15 10.24 -43.23
C GLY A 82 17.69 8.96 -42.57
N VAL A 83 18.55 7.97 -42.41
CA VAL A 83 18.24 6.85 -41.55
C VAL A 83 18.05 7.46 -40.17
N THR A 84 16.81 7.79 -39.82
CA THR A 84 16.47 8.05 -38.43
C THR A 84 16.91 6.79 -37.70
N PRO A 85 17.87 6.87 -36.78
CA PRO A 85 18.35 5.70 -36.09
C PRO A 85 17.13 5.06 -35.42
N THR A 86 16.69 3.91 -35.93
CA THR A 86 15.62 3.18 -35.32
C THR A 86 16.09 2.78 -33.94
N GLU A 87 15.43 3.32 -32.91
CA GLU A 87 15.78 2.99 -31.54
C GLU A 87 15.89 1.46 -31.39
N PRO A 88 16.95 0.93 -30.80
CA PRO A 88 17.13 -0.51 -30.66
C PRO A 88 16.00 -1.11 -29.85
N VAL A 89 15.56 -2.29 -30.19
CA VAL A 89 14.52 -3.03 -29.45
C VAL A 89 15.17 -3.81 -28.32
N CYS A 90 14.68 -3.60 -27.11
CA CYS A 90 15.12 -4.34 -25.93
C CYS A 90 14.67 -5.81 -26.04
N ARG A 91 15.59 -6.75 -25.73
CA ARG A 91 15.38 -8.19 -25.83
C ARG A 91 15.52 -8.93 -24.51
N SER A 92 15.70 -8.20 -23.39
CA SER A 92 15.76 -8.82 -22.06
C SER A 92 14.38 -9.39 -21.66
N ASP A 93 14.38 -10.39 -20.78
CA ASP A 93 13.14 -10.96 -20.24
C ASP A 93 12.28 -9.93 -19.53
N VAL A 94 12.94 -8.95 -18.88
CA VAL A 94 12.27 -7.80 -18.25
C VAL A 94 11.51 -6.98 -19.28
N CYS A 95 12.16 -6.62 -20.40
CA CYS A 95 11.50 -5.88 -21.48
C CYS A 95 10.36 -6.66 -22.12
N LEU A 96 10.54 -7.96 -22.31
CA LEU A 96 9.47 -8.83 -22.84
C LEU A 96 8.27 -8.88 -21.91
N SER A 97 8.49 -8.92 -20.60
CA SER A 97 7.43 -8.87 -19.58
C SER A 97 6.65 -7.55 -19.63
N TYR A 98 7.34 -6.41 -19.72
CA TYR A 98 6.68 -5.11 -19.87
C TYR A 98 5.98 -4.97 -21.23
N SER A 99 6.55 -5.51 -22.31
CA SER A 99 5.89 -5.52 -23.62
C SER A 99 4.59 -6.33 -23.59
N LYS A 100 4.59 -7.49 -22.92
CA LYS A 100 3.38 -8.29 -22.70
C LYS A 100 2.36 -7.52 -21.89
N LEU A 101 2.77 -6.91 -20.77
CA LEU A 101 1.91 -6.09 -19.92
C LEU A 101 1.23 -4.97 -20.72
N LEU A 102 1.97 -4.22 -21.55
CA LEU A 102 1.42 -3.15 -22.39
C LEU A 102 0.37 -3.67 -23.36
N ARG A 103 0.60 -4.81 -24.04
CA ARG A 103 -0.37 -5.41 -24.95
C ARG A 103 -1.67 -5.81 -24.26
N GLU A 104 -1.58 -6.28 -23.03
CA GLU A 104 -2.74 -6.69 -22.23
C GLU A 104 -3.50 -5.46 -21.67
N MET A 105 -2.80 -4.38 -21.38
CA MET A 105 -3.37 -3.17 -20.76
C MET A 105 -3.95 -2.19 -21.77
N LEU A 106 -3.21 -1.87 -22.85
CA LEU A 106 -3.59 -0.78 -23.73
C LEU A 106 -4.82 -1.09 -24.57
N ASN A 107 -5.78 -0.18 -24.56
CA ASN A 107 -6.95 -0.22 -25.43
C ASN A 107 -6.76 0.66 -26.67
N VAL A 108 -6.21 0.08 -27.73
CA VAL A 108 -5.89 0.77 -28.97
C VAL A 108 -7.12 1.29 -29.74
N SER A 109 -8.34 0.90 -29.35
CA SER A 109 -9.57 1.45 -29.94
C SER A 109 -9.91 2.84 -29.43
N VAL A 110 -9.30 3.27 -28.30
CA VAL A 110 -9.45 4.61 -27.74
C VAL A 110 -8.27 5.47 -28.18
N LYS A 111 -8.52 6.67 -28.68
CA LYS A 111 -7.45 7.61 -29.03
C LYS A 111 -6.88 8.23 -27.76
N PRO A 112 -5.53 8.27 -27.60
CA PRO A 112 -4.89 8.84 -26.39
C PRO A 112 -5.25 10.31 -26.17
N CYS A 113 -5.51 11.07 -27.24
CA CYS A 113 -5.89 12.47 -27.18
C CYS A 113 -7.38 12.72 -26.83
N ASP A 114 -8.22 11.69 -26.85
CA ASP A 114 -9.63 11.81 -26.45
C ASP A 114 -9.80 11.46 -24.96
N ASP A 115 -9.26 10.34 -24.51
CA ASP A 115 -9.28 9.90 -23.11
C ASP A 115 -8.08 8.99 -22.82
N PHE A 116 -7.03 9.57 -22.24
CA PHE A 116 -5.78 8.84 -22.00
C PHE A 116 -5.94 7.77 -20.93
N TYR A 117 -6.73 8.01 -19.89
CA TYR A 117 -7.02 6.98 -18.89
C TYR A 117 -7.70 5.77 -19.52
N SER A 118 -8.73 5.98 -20.33
CA SER A 118 -9.40 4.86 -21.00
C SER A 118 -8.51 4.13 -22.00
N TYR A 119 -7.59 4.84 -22.67
CA TYR A 119 -6.56 4.23 -23.51
C TYR A 119 -5.65 3.28 -22.72
N VAL A 120 -5.22 3.67 -21.52
CA VAL A 120 -4.28 2.89 -20.70
C VAL A 120 -5.00 1.86 -19.81
N CYS A 121 -6.12 2.24 -19.18
CA CYS A 121 -6.67 1.52 -18.02
C CYS A 121 -7.95 0.73 -18.30
N SER A 122 -8.69 0.99 -19.38
CA SER A 122 -10.03 0.40 -19.55
C SER A 122 -10.05 -1.14 -19.58
N LYS A 123 -9.00 -1.78 -20.10
CA LYS A 123 -8.89 -3.25 -20.07
C LYS A 123 -8.59 -3.77 -18.65
N TRP A 124 -7.83 -3.02 -17.85
CA TRP A 124 -7.60 -3.36 -16.44
C TRP A 124 -8.89 -3.27 -15.65
N ASP A 125 -9.59 -2.14 -15.77
CA ASP A 125 -10.83 -1.88 -15.04
C ASP A 125 -11.94 -2.89 -15.40
N ALA A 126 -11.94 -3.39 -16.62
CA ALA A 126 -12.88 -4.42 -17.07
C ALA A 126 -12.59 -5.83 -16.49
N ARG A 127 -11.32 -6.11 -16.16
CA ARG A 127 -10.87 -7.43 -15.68
C ARG A 127 -10.71 -7.51 -14.17
N HIS A 128 -10.39 -6.38 -13.50
CA HIS A 128 -10.02 -6.36 -12.10
C HIS A 128 -10.92 -5.43 -11.30
N SER A 129 -11.32 -5.88 -10.10
CA SER A 129 -12.06 -5.09 -9.12
C SER A 129 -11.17 -4.29 -8.18
N TYR A 130 -9.85 -4.33 -8.39
CA TYR A 130 -8.82 -3.67 -7.58
C TYR A 130 -7.89 -2.82 -8.47
N SER A 131 -7.23 -1.84 -7.86
CA SER A 131 -6.29 -0.97 -8.58
C SER A 131 -5.01 -1.70 -8.99
N PHE A 132 -4.27 -1.14 -9.95
CA PHE A 132 -2.97 -1.67 -10.36
C PHE A 132 -2.00 -1.79 -9.18
N LYS A 133 -1.91 -0.75 -8.35
CA LYS A 133 -1.06 -0.77 -7.14
C LYS A 133 -1.50 -1.85 -6.14
N GLU A 134 -2.79 -2.05 -5.96
CA GLU A 134 -3.29 -3.18 -5.15
C GLU A 134 -2.89 -4.53 -5.76
N GLY A 135 -2.93 -4.66 -7.08
CA GLY A 135 -2.45 -5.86 -7.78
C GLY A 135 -0.96 -6.13 -7.54
N VAL A 136 -0.12 -5.10 -7.62
CA VAL A 136 1.31 -5.18 -7.28
C VAL A 136 1.50 -5.58 -5.81
N TYR A 137 0.76 -4.96 -4.90
CA TYR A 137 0.80 -5.30 -3.47
C TYR A 137 0.39 -6.75 -3.19
N LEU A 138 -0.70 -7.24 -3.79
CA LEU A 138 -1.14 -8.62 -3.64
C LEU A 138 -0.08 -9.62 -4.12
N ARG A 139 0.60 -9.31 -5.21
CA ARG A 139 1.70 -10.13 -5.73
C ARG A 139 2.91 -10.13 -4.80
N PHE A 140 3.30 -8.97 -4.29
CA PHE A 140 4.33 -8.84 -3.27
C PHE A 140 4.00 -9.70 -2.04
N ILE A 141 2.79 -9.58 -1.51
CA ILE A 141 2.32 -10.38 -0.37
C ILE A 141 2.36 -11.88 -0.65
N GLN A 142 1.97 -12.29 -1.85
CA GLN A 142 2.04 -13.70 -2.26
C GLN A 142 3.48 -14.23 -2.22
N ARG A 143 4.44 -13.48 -2.77
CA ARG A 143 5.87 -13.86 -2.78
C ARG A 143 6.43 -13.95 -1.37
N VAL A 144 6.16 -12.95 -0.53
CA VAL A 144 6.59 -12.93 0.88
C VAL A 144 5.95 -14.10 1.66
N SER A 145 4.66 -14.34 1.48
CA SER A 145 3.92 -15.41 2.15
C SER A 145 4.46 -16.79 1.77
N GLU A 146 4.68 -17.02 0.47
CA GLU A 146 5.21 -18.29 -0.02
C GLU A 146 6.62 -18.57 0.52
N ARG A 147 7.47 -17.53 0.62
CA ARG A 147 8.80 -17.63 1.18
C ARG A 147 8.74 -18.00 2.67
N ASN A 148 7.93 -17.30 3.46
CA ASN A 148 7.77 -17.62 4.89
C ASN A 148 7.15 -18.99 5.12
N ARG A 149 6.23 -19.42 4.26
CA ARG A 149 5.63 -20.76 4.33
C ARG A 149 6.66 -21.87 4.14
N ARG A 150 7.68 -21.66 3.28
CA ARG A 150 8.75 -22.62 2.98
C ARG A 150 9.92 -22.56 3.94
N THR A 151 10.01 -21.52 4.77
CA THR A 151 11.12 -21.36 5.72
C THR A 151 11.11 -22.49 6.74
N ALA A 152 12.22 -23.23 6.84
CA ALA A 152 12.42 -24.23 7.87
C ALA A 152 12.66 -23.55 9.22
N VAL A 153 11.85 -23.91 10.24
CA VAL A 153 11.92 -23.28 11.56
C VAL A 153 12.18 -24.34 12.61
N PRO A 154 13.28 -24.23 13.38
CA PRO A 154 13.55 -25.13 14.50
C PRO A 154 12.56 -24.91 15.64
N VAL A 155 12.42 -25.90 16.53
CA VAL A 155 11.55 -25.82 17.71
C VAL A 155 12.09 -24.83 18.75
N GLN A 156 13.41 -24.73 18.87
CA GLN A 156 14.10 -23.84 19.80
C GLN A 156 15.25 -23.11 19.10
N GLY A 157 15.64 -21.97 19.63
CA GLY A 157 16.73 -21.16 19.10
C GLY A 157 16.40 -20.51 17.76
N GLN A 158 15.18 -20.07 17.58
CA GLN A 158 14.72 -19.43 16.36
C GLN A 158 15.34 -18.04 16.18
N SER A 159 15.86 -17.77 14.99
CA SER A 159 16.22 -16.41 14.61
C SER A 159 14.98 -15.52 14.45
N ALA A 160 15.16 -14.21 14.42
CA ALA A 160 14.05 -13.24 14.27
C ALA A 160 13.21 -13.53 13.03
N SER A 161 13.83 -13.76 11.87
CA SER A 161 13.11 -14.12 10.63
C SER A 161 12.38 -15.46 10.77
N GLN A 162 12.92 -16.42 11.49
CA GLN A 162 12.28 -17.71 11.74
C GLN A 162 11.10 -17.57 12.70
N LYS A 163 11.18 -16.70 13.72
CA LYS A 163 10.04 -16.37 14.59
C LYS A 163 8.88 -15.80 13.77
N ALA A 164 9.14 -14.83 12.89
CA ALA A 164 8.11 -14.29 12.00
C ALA A 164 7.53 -15.32 11.03
N ALA A 165 8.38 -16.18 10.44
CA ALA A 165 7.93 -17.26 9.57
C ALA A 165 7.06 -18.26 10.31
N LYS A 166 7.43 -18.66 11.55
CA LYS A 166 6.64 -19.58 12.37
C LYS A 166 5.31 -18.98 12.78
N PHE A 167 5.27 -17.69 13.14
CA PHE A 167 4.04 -16.98 13.40
C PHE A 167 3.08 -17.04 12.19
N TYR A 168 3.59 -16.72 10.99
CA TYR A 168 2.82 -16.82 9.76
C TYR A 168 2.33 -18.24 9.48
N GLN A 169 3.21 -19.24 9.63
CA GLN A 169 2.87 -20.66 9.43
C GLN A 169 1.78 -21.12 10.39
N SER A 170 1.84 -20.74 11.67
CA SER A 170 0.82 -21.10 12.66
C SER A 170 -0.56 -20.49 12.31
N CYS A 171 -0.60 -19.22 11.90
CA CYS A 171 -1.82 -18.59 11.44
C CYS A 171 -2.38 -19.24 10.16
N SER A 172 -1.52 -19.45 9.16
CA SER A 172 -1.93 -20.07 7.90
C SER A 172 -2.46 -21.51 8.09
N ALA A 173 -1.92 -22.23 9.06
CA ALA A 173 -2.34 -23.59 9.39
C ALA A 173 -3.78 -23.65 9.92
N THR A 174 -4.30 -22.61 10.55
CA THR A 174 -5.70 -22.61 11.07
C THR A 174 -6.73 -22.82 9.97
N TYR A 175 -6.48 -22.33 8.75
CA TYR A 175 -7.38 -22.51 7.61
C TYR A 175 -7.27 -23.88 6.95
N THR A 176 -6.15 -24.58 7.07
CA THR A 176 -5.89 -25.85 6.37
C THR A 176 -5.90 -27.06 7.31
N GLN A 177 -5.46 -26.88 8.56
CA GLN A 177 -5.19 -27.94 9.52
C GLN A 177 -5.74 -27.59 10.94
N GLY A 178 -6.35 -26.43 11.13
CA GLY A 178 -6.90 -26.00 12.40
C GLY A 178 -7.93 -27.00 12.92
N GLY A 179 -7.91 -27.26 14.22
CA GLY A 179 -8.73 -28.24 14.89
C GLY A 179 -9.47 -27.70 16.10
N ASP A 180 -9.98 -28.62 16.91
CA ASP A 180 -10.71 -28.27 18.13
C ASP A 180 -9.80 -27.63 19.19
N SER A 181 -8.49 -27.89 19.16
CA SER A 181 -7.50 -27.29 20.06
C SER A 181 -7.43 -25.75 19.91
N GLU A 182 -7.46 -25.24 18.67
CA GLU A 182 -7.46 -23.81 18.41
C GLU A 182 -8.78 -23.17 18.82
N LEU A 183 -9.90 -23.86 18.58
CA LEU A 183 -11.21 -23.41 19.02
C LEU A 183 -11.31 -23.37 20.55
N ASP A 184 -10.80 -24.38 21.24
CA ASP A 184 -10.81 -24.42 22.71
C ASP A 184 -9.89 -23.35 23.30
N ALA A 185 -8.72 -23.10 22.70
CA ALA A 185 -7.85 -22.02 23.11
C ALA A 185 -8.53 -20.64 23.01
N VAL A 186 -9.28 -20.40 21.93
CA VAL A 186 -10.09 -19.17 21.78
C VAL A 186 -11.19 -19.11 22.83
N LYS A 187 -11.92 -20.20 23.10
CA LYS A 187 -12.94 -20.24 24.16
C LYS A 187 -12.35 -19.93 25.54
N GLN A 188 -11.19 -20.48 25.86
CA GLN A 188 -10.50 -20.19 27.12
C GLN A 188 -10.07 -18.73 27.21
N LEU A 189 -9.58 -18.16 26.12
CA LEU A 189 -9.26 -16.73 26.08
C LEU A 189 -10.50 -15.87 26.34
N LEU A 190 -11.63 -16.15 25.70
CA LEU A 190 -12.89 -15.43 25.91
C LEU A 190 -13.27 -15.40 27.38
N LEU A 191 -13.17 -16.54 28.08
CA LEU A 191 -13.45 -16.64 29.53
C LEU A 191 -12.45 -15.80 30.34
N ARG A 192 -11.16 -15.84 30.04
CA ARG A 192 -10.11 -15.06 30.73
C ARG A 192 -10.35 -13.55 30.65
N VAL A 193 -10.77 -13.06 29.49
CA VAL A 193 -11.04 -11.63 29.27
C VAL A 193 -12.44 -11.20 29.74
N GLY A 194 -13.25 -12.14 30.24
CA GLY A 194 -14.61 -11.85 30.76
C GLY A 194 -15.70 -11.78 29.70
N VAL A 195 -15.47 -12.33 28.51
CA VAL A 195 -16.48 -12.45 27.45
C VAL A 195 -17.30 -13.73 27.70
N LEU A 196 -18.58 -13.55 28.04
CA LEU A 196 -19.49 -14.64 28.35
C LEU A 196 -20.43 -15.01 27.20
N TRP A 197 -20.23 -14.40 26.03
CA TRP A 197 -21.06 -14.67 24.86
C TRP A 197 -21.11 -16.18 24.50
N PRO A 198 -22.29 -16.75 24.18
CA PRO A 198 -23.54 -16.08 23.81
C PRO A 198 -24.53 -15.89 25.01
N ARG A 199 -24.05 -15.80 26.23
CA ARG A 199 -24.91 -15.55 27.41
C ARG A 199 -24.98 -14.04 27.68
N LEU A 200 -26.18 -13.55 27.92
CA LEU A 200 -26.40 -12.25 28.55
C LEU A 200 -26.18 -12.40 30.05
N SER A 201 -25.30 -11.66 30.65
CA SER A 201 -24.95 -11.76 32.06
C SER A 201 -24.81 -10.39 32.71
N ASN A 202 -25.36 -10.27 33.93
CA ASN A 202 -25.18 -9.09 34.76
C ASN A 202 -23.79 -9.03 35.42
N ASP A 203 -23.01 -10.10 35.36
CA ASP A 203 -21.63 -10.15 35.86
C ASP A 203 -20.62 -9.67 34.83
N SER A 204 -21.07 -9.26 33.64
CA SER A 204 -20.24 -8.77 32.58
C SER A 204 -19.74 -7.36 32.90
N ASN A 205 -18.47 -7.07 32.58
CA ASN A 205 -17.85 -5.76 32.76
C ASN A 205 -17.22 -5.30 31.45
N VAL A 206 -17.82 -4.28 30.84
CA VAL A 206 -17.40 -3.72 29.53
C VAL A 206 -15.99 -3.18 29.58
N LEU A 207 -15.65 -2.44 30.64
CA LEU A 207 -14.32 -1.84 30.78
C LEU A 207 -13.24 -2.92 30.88
N ARG A 208 -13.49 -3.97 31.67
CA ARG A 208 -12.59 -5.11 31.79
C ARG A 208 -12.37 -5.81 30.44
N ILE A 209 -13.42 -6.04 29.67
CA ILE A 209 -13.29 -6.66 28.33
C ILE A 209 -12.40 -5.83 27.43
N CYS A 210 -12.65 -4.50 27.33
CA CYS A 210 -11.86 -3.62 26.50
C CYS A 210 -10.38 -3.57 26.92
N PHE A 211 -10.11 -3.47 28.22
CA PHE A 211 -8.75 -3.42 28.74
C PHE A 211 -8.01 -4.74 28.60
N ALA A 212 -8.63 -5.85 28.98
CA ALA A 212 -8.01 -7.17 28.92
C ALA A 212 -7.69 -7.59 27.48
N MET A 213 -8.60 -7.35 26.54
CA MET A 213 -8.36 -7.62 25.12
C MET A 213 -7.20 -6.77 24.57
N SER A 214 -7.22 -5.46 24.87
CA SER A 214 -6.15 -4.55 24.46
C SER A 214 -4.81 -4.99 25.04
N ALA A 215 -4.83 -5.38 26.31
CA ALA A 215 -3.64 -5.76 27.04
C ALA A 215 -3.07 -7.11 26.59
N MET A 216 -3.89 -8.12 26.36
CA MET A 216 -3.43 -9.48 26.03
C MET A 216 -3.12 -9.65 24.54
N LEU A 217 -3.83 -8.94 23.68
CA LEU A 217 -3.76 -9.15 22.25
C LEU A 217 -3.30 -7.90 21.45
N ASP A 218 -3.10 -6.75 22.10
CA ASP A 218 -2.91 -5.46 21.40
C ASP A 218 -4.01 -5.28 20.32
N TRP A 219 -5.19 -5.70 20.64
CA TRP A 219 -6.37 -5.75 19.79
C TRP A 219 -7.63 -5.68 20.66
N ALA A 220 -8.66 -5.06 20.17
CA ALA A 220 -9.96 -5.00 20.87
C ALA A 220 -11.12 -5.01 19.87
N PRO A 221 -12.33 -5.44 20.26
CA PRO A 221 -13.45 -5.53 19.33
C PRO A 221 -13.98 -4.18 18.86
N VAL A 222 -14.03 -3.16 19.73
CA VAL A 222 -14.61 -1.84 19.42
C VAL A 222 -13.70 -0.69 19.81
N ILE A 223 -13.22 -0.64 21.06
CA ILE A 223 -12.30 0.39 21.55
C ILE A 223 -10.99 -0.27 21.97
N LEU A 224 -9.88 0.27 21.49
CA LEU A 224 -8.52 -0.18 21.76
C LEU A 224 -7.81 0.81 22.70
N PHE A 225 -7.25 0.28 23.79
CA PHE A 225 -6.32 0.97 24.67
C PHE A 225 -4.90 0.54 24.32
N SER A 226 -4.15 1.37 23.61
CA SER A 226 -2.83 0.98 23.10
C SER A 226 -1.72 1.82 23.67
N VAL A 227 -0.57 1.15 23.87
CA VAL A 227 0.68 1.78 24.31
C VAL A 227 1.68 1.66 23.17
N HIS A 228 1.94 2.78 22.50
CA HIS A 228 2.77 2.75 21.31
C HIS A 228 4.24 3.11 21.53
N ARG A 229 4.59 3.82 22.61
CA ARG A 229 5.98 4.25 22.89
C ARG A 229 6.18 4.58 24.38
N PRO A 230 7.40 4.41 24.91
CA PRO A 230 7.70 4.70 26.34
C PRO A 230 7.45 6.12 26.78
N ALA A 231 7.54 7.10 25.89
CA ALA A 231 7.37 8.53 26.20
C ALA A 231 6.08 9.13 25.60
N VAL A 232 5.22 8.28 25.01
CA VAL A 232 3.97 8.72 24.40
C VAL A 232 2.83 8.32 25.32
N PRO A 233 1.85 9.20 25.55
CA PRO A 233 0.65 8.84 26.29
C PRO A 233 -0.01 7.58 25.72
N MET A 234 -0.68 6.81 26.56
CA MET A 234 -1.56 5.75 26.11
C MET A 234 -2.58 6.35 25.13
N THR A 235 -2.84 5.66 24.03
CA THR A 235 -3.86 6.09 23.08
C THR A 235 -5.11 5.24 23.23
N VAL A 236 -6.26 5.89 23.30
CA VAL A 236 -7.58 5.27 23.20
C VAL A 236 -8.15 5.61 21.85
N SER A 237 -8.46 4.59 21.05
CA SER A 237 -8.94 4.77 19.68
C SER A 237 -10.02 3.76 19.31
N PRO A 238 -10.83 4.05 18.29
CA PRO A 238 -11.68 3.02 17.68
C PRO A 238 -10.83 1.88 17.14
N SER A 239 -11.26 0.65 17.39
CA SER A 239 -10.57 -0.51 16.82
C SER A 239 -10.69 -0.52 15.29
N VAL A 240 -9.57 -0.72 14.62
CA VAL A 240 -9.54 -0.86 13.15
C VAL A 240 -10.33 -2.09 12.71
N PHE A 241 -10.34 -3.15 13.51
CA PHE A 241 -11.10 -4.35 13.25
C PHE A 241 -12.63 -4.11 13.29
N PHE A 242 -13.10 -3.19 14.12
CA PHE A 242 -14.51 -2.85 14.20
C PHE A 242 -15.07 -2.39 12.83
N ARG A 243 -14.30 -1.65 12.06
CA ARG A 243 -14.70 -1.26 10.71
C ARG A 243 -14.90 -2.46 9.79
N GLU A 244 -14.03 -3.46 9.90
CA GLU A 244 -14.16 -4.71 9.13
C GLU A 244 -15.46 -5.47 9.50
N VAL A 245 -15.77 -5.53 10.79
CA VAL A 245 -17.03 -6.13 11.27
C VAL A 245 -18.24 -5.42 10.69
N LEU A 246 -18.26 -4.08 10.70
CA LEU A 246 -19.35 -3.28 10.14
C LEU A 246 -19.53 -3.52 8.64
N ASP A 247 -18.43 -3.49 7.87
CA ASP A 247 -18.47 -3.71 6.42
C ASP A 247 -18.91 -5.15 6.10
N ARG A 248 -18.48 -6.13 6.89
CA ARG A 248 -18.89 -7.52 6.74
C ARG A 248 -20.36 -7.72 7.07
N ARG A 249 -20.83 -7.19 8.19
CA ARG A 249 -22.25 -7.19 8.56
C ARG A 249 -23.13 -6.62 7.45
N LYS A 250 -22.76 -5.46 6.93
CA LYS A 250 -23.46 -4.80 5.81
C LYS A 250 -23.52 -5.68 4.57
N ALA A 251 -22.43 -6.36 4.24
CA ALA A 251 -22.38 -7.28 3.10
C ALA A 251 -23.31 -8.48 3.30
N MET A 252 -23.33 -9.10 4.48
CA MET A 252 -24.21 -10.23 4.80
C MET A 252 -25.69 -9.83 4.84
N LEU A 253 -26.03 -8.64 5.32
CA LEU A 253 -27.40 -8.13 5.34
C LEU A 253 -27.90 -7.70 3.95
N GLY A 254 -27.01 -7.31 3.03
CA GLY A 254 -27.36 -6.87 1.69
C GLY A 254 -27.98 -7.95 0.79
N GLY A 255 -27.83 -9.24 1.15
CA GLY A 255 -28.44 -10.40 0.49
C GLY A 255 -29.81 -10.82 1.07
N GLY A 256 -30.53 -9.92 1.77
CA GLY A 256 -31.81 -10.23 2.40
C GLY A 256 -31.70 -10.71 3.83
N GLY A 257 -30.52 -10.64 4.44
CA GLY A 257 -30.29 -10.94 5.87
C GLY A 257 -30.17 -12.42 6.24
N SER A 258 -30.39 -13.34 5.29
CA SER A 258 -30.29 -14.79 5.53
C SER A 258 -28.85 -15.21 5.88
N ASP A 259 -27.89 -14.59 5.22
CA ASP A 259 -26.48 -14.92 5.42
C ASP A 259 -25.98 -14.51 6.81
N TYR A 260 -26.39 -13.34 7.29
CA TYR A 260 -26.04 -12.88 8.63
C TYR A 260 -26.65 -13.74 9.73
N ARG A 261 -27.92 -14.12 9.55
CA ARG A 261 -28.61 -15.03 10.46
C ARG A 261 -27.95 -16.41 10.49
N THR A 262 -27.61 -16.95 9.33
CA THR A 262 -26.94 -18.26 9.20
C THR A 262 -25.57 -18.23 9.89
N TYR A 263 -24.80 -17.17 9.65
CA TYR A 263 -23.52 -16.97 10.30
C TYR A 263 -23.64 -16.86 11.81
N PHE A 264 -24.54 -16.02 12.30
CA PHE A 264 -24.81 -15.90 13.75
C PHE A 264 -25.19 -17.25 14.37
N GLY A 265 -26.16 -17.95 13.78
CA GLY A 265 -26.63 -19.26 14.31
C GLY A 265 -25.51 -20.32 14.29
N HIS A 266 -24.59 -20.26 13.31
CA HIS A 266 -23.43 -21.14 13.32
C HIS A 266 -22.49 -20.80 14.49
N MET A 267 -22.12 -19.53 14.66
CA MET A 267 -21.26 -19.08 15.76
C MET A 267 -21.91 -19.37 17.14
N PHE A 268 -23.22 -19.15 17.26
CA PHE A 268 -23.96 -19.43 18.46
C PHE A 268 -23.84 -20.91 18.90
N ARG A 269 -23.92 -21.84 17.94
CA ARG A 269 -23.73 -23.28 18.22
C ARG A 269 -22.28 -23.65 18.56
N VAL A 270 -21.30 -23.02 17.86
CA VAL A 270 -19.89 -23.33 18.06
C VAL A 270 -19.35 -22.82 19.40
N PHE A 271 -19.76 -21.62 19.80
CA PHE A 271 -19.29 -20.97 21.03
C PHE A 271 -20.24 -21.12 22.21
N GLY A 272 -21.50 -21.53 21.97
CA GLY A 272 -22.45 -21.83 22.98
C GLY A 272 -22.22 -23.19 23.69
N GLN A 273 -22.97 -23.44 24.76
CA GLN A 273 -22.92 -24.75 25.40
C GLN A 273 -23.77 -25.77 24.62
N PRO A 274 -23.31 -27.03 24.49
CA PRO A 274 -24.03 -28.08 23.74
C PRO A 274 -25.43 -28.41 24.28
N GLU A 275 -25.70 -28.16 25.54
CA GLU A 275 -26.89 -28.61 26.28
C GLU A 275 -27.90 -27.48 26.59
N GLY A 276 -27.71 -26.27 26.05
CA GLY A 276 -28.63 -25.15 26.24
C GLY A 276 -29.89 -25.24 25.34
N PRO A 277 -31.02 -24.60 25.71
CA PRO A 277 -32.19 -24.53 24.83
C PRO A 277 -31.78 -23.86 23.49
N ARG A 278 -32.32 -24.39 22.39
CA ARG A 278 -32.03 -23.92 21.03
C ARG A 278 -32.82 -22.64 20.69
N ASP A 279 -32.56 -21.57 21.42
CA ASP A 279 -33.22 -20.27 21.20
C ASP A 279 -32.35 -19.31 20.34
N ASP A 280 -31.61 -19.87 19.38
CA ASP A 280 -30.79 -19.06 18.44
C ASP A 280 -31.63 -18.04 17.64
N VAL A 281 -32.92 -18.30 17.47
CA VAL A 281 -33.86 -17.39 16.80
C VAL A 281 -34.19 -16.18 17.67
N LEU A 282 -34.46 -16.37 18.95
CA LEU A 282 -34.69 -15.28 19.89
C LEU A 282 -33.41 -14.48 20.12
N ALA A 283 -32.29 -15.15 20.35
CA ALA A 283 -30.99 -14.50 20.50
C ALA A 283 -30.59 -13.66 19.27
N TYR A 284 -30.88 -14.14 18.06
CA TYR A 284 -30.66 -13.37 16.85
C TYR A 284 -31.60 -12.15 16.78
N GLY A 285 -32.86 -12.29 17.16
CA GLY A 285 -33.81 -11.17 17.21
C GLY A 285 -33.39 -10.08 18.19
N GLU A 286 -32.90 -10.44 19.35
CA GLU A 286 -32.34 -9.52 20.35
C GLU A 286 -31.10 -8.82 19.84
N LEU A 287 -30.18 -9.55 19.23
CA LEU A 287 -28.98 -8.96 18.59
C LEU A 287 -29.37 -7.92 17.54
N ILE A 288 -30.29 -8.25 16.63
CA ILE A 288 -30.71 -7.30 15.57
C ILE A 288 -31.42 -6.08 16.16
N ALA A 289 -32.23 -6.26 17.17
CA ALA A 289 -32.89 -5.14 17.88
C ALA A 289 -31.84 -4.20 18.49
N MET A 290 -30.85 -4.73 19.19
CA MET A 290 -29.77 -3.99 19.80
C MET A 290 -28.88 -3.30 18.70
N GLU A 291 -28.48 -4.02 17.67
CA GLU A 291 -27.68 -3.49 16.55
C GLU A 291 -28.40 -2.40 15.77
N SER A 292 -29.75 -2.40 15.73
CA SER A 292 -30.51 -1.34 15.07
C SER A 292 -30.29 0.05 15.68
N HIS A 293 -29.92 0.10 16.95
CA HIS A 293 -29.59 1.31 17.69
C HIS A 293 -28.08 1.59 17.73
N LEU A 294 -27.28 0.56 18.05
CA LEU A 294 -25.83 0.68 18.22
C LEU A 294 -25.11 0.99 16.91
N VAL A 295 -25.33 0.17 15.88
CA VAL A 295 -24.50 0.21 14.68
C VAL A 295 -24.60 1.52 13.92
N PRO A 296 -25.80 2.12 13.66
CA PRO A 296 -25.88 3.39 12.97
C PRO A 296 -25.23 4.55 13.73
N ALA A 297 -25.26 4.53 15.07
CA ALA A 297 -24.64 5.57 15.89
C ALA A 297 -23.11 5.45 15.85
N LEU A 298 -22.58 4.25 16.09
CA LEU A 298 -21.13 4.00 16.04
C LEU A 298 -20.57 4.18 14.63
N GLU A 299 -21.29 3.77 13.58
CA GLU A 299 -20.85 3.97 12.19
C GLU A 299 -20.73 5.46 11.83
N ARG A 300 -21.67 6.30 12.25
CA ARG A 300 -21.57 7.75 12.08
C ARG A 300 -20.44 8.36 12.88
N ALA A 301 -20.24 7.91 14.12
CA ALA A 301 -19.18 8.41 14.98
C ALA A 301 -17.78 7.93 14.54
N TYR A 302 -17.69 6.81 13.84
CA TYR A 302 -16.43 6.26 13.32
C TYR A 302 -15.83 7.09 12.17
N ALA A 303 -16.61 7.95 11.53
CA ALA A 303 -16.10 8.81 10.47
C ALA A 303 -15.05 9.76 11.04
N VAL A 304 -13.83 9.72 10.49
CA VAL A 304 -12.73 10.60 10.93
C VAL A 304 -13.08 12.04 10.56
N ILE A 305 -13.03 12.92 11.56
CA ILE A 305 -13.12 14.38 11.39
C ILE A 305 -11.75 14.93 11.79
N GLU A 306 -11.21 15.81 10.98
CA GLU A 306 -9.95 16.49 11.28
C GLU A 306 -10.09 17.27 12.58
N GLY A 307 -9.15 17.06 13.53
CA GLY A 307 -9.18 17.71 14.85
C GLY A 307 -10.07 17.05 15.91
N ASP A 308 -10.73 15.91 15.62
CA ASP A 308 -11.53 15.16 16.61
C ASP A 308 -10.65 14.27 17.50
N PHE A 309 -9.73 14.89 18.24
CA PHE A 309 -8.86 14.23 19.21
C PHE A 309 -8.58 15.12 20.43
N VAL A 310 -8.28 14.51 21.56
CA VAL A 310 -7.78 15.20 22.77
C VAL A 310 -6.44 14.61 23.15
N GLU A 311 -5.40 15.44 23.10
CA GLU A 311 -4.05 15.07 23.53
C GLU A 311 -3.84 15.39 25.00
N ASN A 312 -3.01 14.58 25.65
CA ASN A 312 -2.59 14.82 27.03
C ASN A 312 -3.74 14.91 28.07
N ALA A 313 -4.88 14.24 27.81
CA ALA A 313 -5.98 14.13 28.73
C ALA A 313 -5.53 13.47 30.06
N THR A 314 -6.05 13.94 31.18
CA THR A 314 -5.93 13.26 32.47
C THR A 314 -6.92 12.10 32.53
N LEU A 315 -6.75 11.20 33.50
CA LEU A 315 -7.76 10.16 33.74
C LEU A 315 -9.15 10.75 34.07
N ASP A 316 -9.19 11.88 34.78
CA ASP A 316 -10.45 12.56 35.11
C ASP A 316 -11.13 13.11 33.85
N ASP A 317 -10.36 13.65 32.89
CA ASP A 317 -10.88 14.10 31.60
C ASP A 317 -11.47 12.91 30.80
N VAL A 318 -10.78 11.75 30.78
CA VAL A 318 -11.27 10.53 30.12
C VAL A 318 -12.56 10.02 30.76
N ILE A 319 -12.66 10.05 32.10
CA ILE A 319 -13.87 9.66 32.84
C ILE A 319 -15.01 10.63 32.54
N GLN A 320 -14.73 11.92 32.47
CA GLN A 320 -15.71 12.94 32.07
C GLN A 320 -16.23 12.71 30.66
N LEU A 321 -15.34 12.42 29.70
CA LEU A 321 -15.73 12.04 28.33
C LEU A 321 -16.57 10.76 28.29
N ALA A 322 -16.34 9.82 29.20
CA ALA A 322 -17.14 8.62 29.36
C ALA A 322 -18.45 8.86 30.14
N GLY A 323 -18.87 10.09 30.36
CA GLY A 323 -20.13 10.46 31.00
C GLY A 323 -20.16 10.28 32.51
N ASN A 324 -19.04 10.07 33.21
CA ASN A 324 -18.92 9.82 34.65
C ASN A 324 -19.74 8.63 35.17
N THR A 325 -20.09 7.70 34.30
CA THR A 325 -20.97 6.54 34.64
C THR A 325 -20.21 5.42 35.34
N ILE A 326 -18.89 5.33 35.12
CA ILE A 326 -18.02 4.33 35.74
C ILE A 326 -17.15 5.01 36.81
N PRO A 327 -17.13 4.48 38.05
CA PRO A 327 -16.31 5.07 39.13
C PRO A 327 -14.81 5.11 38.79
N LYS A 328 -14.13 6.17 39.21
CA LYS A 328 -12.68 6.32 38.99
C LYS A 328 -11.88 5.13 39.50
N SER A 329 -12.26 4.58 40.65
CA SER A 329 -11.62 3.39 41.22
C SER A 329 -11.68 2.15 40.30
N ALA A 330 -12.75 2.01 39.52
CA ALA A 330 -12.87 0.91 38.54
C ALA A 330 -11.91 1.13 37.37
N TRP A 331 -11.79 2.35 36.85
CA TRP A 331 -10.80 2.70 35.83
C TRP A 331 -9.38 2.42 36.31
N GLU A 332 -9.03 2.93 37.50
CA GLU A 332 -7.71 2.72 38.10
C GLU A 332 -7.40 1.24 38.34
N ALA A 333 -8.41 0.45 38.70
CA ALA A 333 -8.25 -1.00 38.88
C ALA A 333 -7.90 -1.66 37.53
N GLN A 334 -8.61 -1.32 36.43
CA GLN A 334 -8.32 -1.88 35.12
C GLN A 334 -6.95 -1.46 34.59
N PHE A 335 -6.53 -0.22 34.80
CA PHE A 335 -5.18 0.21 34.46
C PHE A 335 -4.12 -0.61 35.22
N ARG A 336 -4.26 -0.77 36.52
CA ARG A 336 -3.31 -1.53 37.34
C ARG A 336 -3.28 -3.03 37.03
N GLU A 337 -4.43 -3.61 36.70
CA GLU A 337 -4.54 -5.04 36.39
C GLU A 337 -3.91 -5.38 35.02
N ASN A 338 -4.07 -4.49 34.02
CA ASN A 338 -3.78 -4.82 32.64
C ASN A 338 -2.49 -4.17 32.10
N PHE A 339 -1.98 -3.08 32.72
CA PHE A 339 -0.78 -2.40 32.30
C PHE A 339 0.21 -2.27 33.47
N ASP A 340 1.50 -2.41 33.18
CA ASP A 340 2.51 -2.32 34.22
C ASP A 340 2.69 -0.86 34.73
N ALA A 341 3.36 -0.71 35.87
CA ALA A 341 3.58 0.58 36.52
C ALA A 341 4.42 1.59 35.67
N VAL A 342 5.09 1.13 34.62
CA VAL A 342 5.83 2.00 33.69
C VAL A 342 4.87 2.66 32.71
N VAL A 343 3.82 1.95 32.33
CA VAL A 343 2.76 2.46 31.44
C VAL A 343 1.75 3.26 32.25
N TYR A 344 1.40 2.79 33.45
CA TYR A 344 0.48 3.45 34.35
C TYR A 344 1.05 3.48 35.77
N ASN A 345 1.59 4.62 36.18
CA ASN A 345 2.18 4.80 37.51
C ASN A 345 1.16 5.21 38.60
N GLY A 346 -0.12 5.26 38.27
CA GLY A 346 -1.19 5.64 39.23
C GLY A 346 -1.18 7.09 39.69
N THR A 347 -0.38 7.94 39.04
CA THR A 347 -0.29 9.37 39.43
C THR A 347 -1.25 10.23 38.60
N ALA A 348 -1.65 11.37 39.15
CA ALA A 348 -2.44 12.38 38.43
C ALA A 348 -1.73 12.94 37.18
N SER A 349 -0.44 12.65 37.01
CA SER A 349 0.37 13.05 35.86
C SER A 349 0.24 12.09 34.64
N GLN A 350 -0.39 10.94 34.80
CA GLN A 350 -0.63 10.03 33.67
C GLN A 350 -1.46 10.71 32.59
N ARG A 351 -0.96 10.68 31.36
CA ARG A 351 -1.60 11.29 30.20
C ARG A 351 -2.12 10.23 29.24
N VAL A 352 -3.30 10.51 28.65
CA VAL A 352 -3.96 9.68 27.67
C VAL A 352 -4.30 10.54 26.45
N THR A 353 -4.10 10.03 25.27
CA THR A 353 -4.62 10.64 24.03
C THR A 353 -5.89 9.91 23.65
N VAL A 354 -6.98 10.63 23.49
CA VAL A 354 -8.23 10.07 22.96
C VAL A 354 -8.33 10.46 21.49
N ASP A 355 -8.16 9.47 20.63
CA ASP A 355 -8.34 9.60 19.17
C ASP A 355 -9.81 9.33 18.83
N ASN A 356 -10.42 10.19 18.01
CA ASN A 356 -11.84 10.19 17.69
C ASN A 356 -12.74 10.28 18.96
N VAL A 357 -12.74 11.45 19.57
CA VAL A 357 -13.49 11.75 20.81
C VAL A 357 -14.98 11.47 20.66
N ARG A 358 -15.56 11.80 19.50
CA ARG A 358 -16.98 11.55 19.22
C ARG A 358 -17.32 10.06 19.26
N PHE A 359 -16.45 9.19 18.73
CA PHE A 359 -16.65 7.75 18.81
C PHE A 359 -16.59 7.26 20.25
N PHE A 360 -15.60 7.75 21.01
CA PHE A 360 -15.44 7.40 22.41
C PHE A 360 -16.67 7.78 23.25
N VAL A 361 -17.11 9.02 23.14
CA VAL A 361 -18.32 9.52 23.83
C VAL A 361 -19.55 8.70 23.42
N THR A 362 -19.77 8.53 22.10
CA THR A 362 -20.93 7.76 21.60
C THR A 362 -20.96 6.32 22.15
N PHE A 363 -19.80 5.68 22.27
CA PHE A 363 -19.73 4.32 22.81
C PHE A 363 -20.21 4.25 24.27
N PHE A 364 -19.76 5.16 25.12
CA PHE A 364 -20.17 5.17 26.54
C PHE A 364 -21.60 5.65 26.73
N ASP A 365 -22.10 6.58 25.92
CA ASP A 365 -23.50 6.98 25.92
C ASP A 365 -24.42 5.80 25.57
N LEU A 366 -24.05 5.03 24.55
CA LEU A 366 -24.79 3.82 24.16
C LEU A 366 -24.72 2.73 25.23
N MET A 367 -23.56 2.57 25.88
CA MET A 367 -23.43 1.65 27.02
C MET A 367 -24.36 2.04 28.17
N HIS A 368 -24.44 3.34 28.48
CA HIS A 368 -25.34 3.85 29.51
C HIS A 368 -26.82 3.62 29.14
N ALA A 369 -27.19 3.89 27.88
CA ALA A 369 -28.57 3.77 27.41
C ALA A 369 -29.07 2.32 27.34
N LEU A 370 -28.21 1.37 26.94
CA LEU A 370 -28.56 -0.05 26.73
C LEU A 370 -28.32 -0.91 27.97
N GLY A 371 -27.49 -0.43 28.89
CA GLY A 371 -26.99 -1.20 30.02
C GLY A 371 -25.74 -2.00 29.70
N GLU A 372 -24.94 -2.22 30.74
CA GLU A 372 -23.61 -2.85 30.63
C GLU A 372 -23.69 -4.30 30.09
N SER A 373 -24.71 -5.08 30.52
CA SER A 373 -24.88 -6.47 30.06
C SER A 373 -25.09 -6.57 28.54
N HIS A 374 -25.92 -5.70 27.96
CA HIS A 374 -26.18 -5.70 26.53
C HIS A 374 -24.97 -5.21 25.73
N MET A 375 -24.27 -4.19 26.23
CA MET A 375 -23.05 -3.74 25.60
C MET A 375 -21.96 -4.82 25.65
N ALA A 376 -21.79 -5.51 26.77
CA ALA A 376 -20.86 -6.63 26.90
C ALA A 376 -21.23 -7.81 25.98
N TYR A 377 -22.53 -8.09 25.81
CA TYR A 377 -22.99 -9.08 24.84
C TYR A 377 -22.57 -8.69 23.41
N TYR A 378 -22.75 -7.43 23.03
CA TYR A 378 -22.34 -6.93 21.73
C TYR A 378 -20.82 -6.98 21.53
N LEU A 379 -20.04 -6.59 22.55
CA LEU A 379 -18.58 -6.75 22.53
C LEU A 379 -18.19 -8.22 22.38
N GLY A 380 -18.88 -9.12 23.08
CA GLY A 380 -18.67 -10.55 22.95
C GLY A 380 -18.92 -11.05 21.53
N TRP A 381 -20.00 -10.62 20.90
CA TRP A 381 -20.32 -10.95 19.52
C TRP A 381 -19.26 -10.45 18.54
N THR A 382 -18.83 -9.19 18.67
CA THR A 382 -17.76 -8.63 17.82
C THR A 382 -16.41 -9.31 18.06
N THR A 383 -16.11 -9.69 19.31
CA THR A 383 -14.91 -10.45 19.66
C THR A 383 -14.90 -11.83 19.01
N VAL A 384 -16.01 -12.57 19.11
CA VAL A 384 -16.16 -13.90 18.50
C VAL A 384 -15.98 -13.83 16.98
N GLN A 385 -16.52 -12.81 16.32
CA GLN A 385 -16.31 -12.63 14.87
C GLN A 385 -14.82 -12.54 14.49
N GLY A 386 -14.01 -11.83 15.29
CA GLY A 386 -12.57 -11.69 15.04
C GLY A 386 -11.79 -12.96 15.37
N LEU A 387 -11.98 -13.48 16.57
CA LEU A 387 -11.21 -14.63 17.04
C LEU A 387 -11.62 -15.94 16.37
N SER A 388 -12.85 -16.06 15.85
CA SER A 388 -13.27 -17.22 15.06
C SER A 388 -12.40 -17.46 13.82
N LEU A 389 -11.77 -16.41 13.31
CA LEU A 389 -10.84 -16.49 12.16
C LEU A 389 -9.50 -17.17 12.50
N LEU A 390 -9.23 -17.41 13.78
CA LEU A 390 -8.02 -18.07 14.28
C LEU A 390 -8.27 -19.50 14.76
N THR A 391 -9.42 -20.10 14.42
CA THR A 391 -9.85 -21.41 14.90
C THR A 391 -9.65 -22.50 13.84
N LYS A 392 -10.70 -23.02 13.26
CA LYS A 392 -10.68 -24.13 12.31
C LYS A 392 -11.42 -23.82 11.01
N PRO A 393 -11.12 -24.54 9.92
CA PRO A 393 -11.63 -24.25 8.59
C PRO A 393 -13.14 -24.12 8.50
N GLU A 394 -13.87 -24.99 9.20
CA GLU A 394 -15.34 -25.01 9.17
C GLU A 394 -15.93 -23.73 9.76
N VAL A 395 -15.29 -23.16 10.79
CA VAL A 395 -15.72 -21.92 11.44
C VAL A 395 -15.31 -20.71 10.57
N ILE A 396 -14.06 -20.68 10.12
CA ILE A 396 -13.49 -19.59 9.30
C ILE A 396 -14.31 -19.39 8.03
N ARG A 397 -14.70 -20.46 7.35
CA ARG A 397 -15.42 -20.42 6.06
C ARG A 397 -16.77 -19.70 6.13
N TYR A 398 -17.47 -19.77 7.27
CA TYR A 398 -18.75 -19.07 7.44
C TYR A 398 -18.63 -17.55 7.47
N TYR A 399 -17.44 -17.03 7.79
CA TYR A 399 -17.22 -15.59 7.77
C TYR A 399 -17.16 -15.02 6.36
N TYR A 400 -16.77 -15.81 5.35
CA TYR A 400 -16.52 -15.35 3.98
C TYR A 400 -17.66 -15.76 3.02
N PRO A 401 -17.89 -14.99 1.92
CA PRO A 401 -18.98 -15.28 0.98
C PRO A 401 -18.78 -16.57 0.17
N SER A 402 -17.51 -16.96 -0.05
CA SER A 402 -17.16 -18.15 -0.83
C SER A 402 -15.86 -18.77 -0.33
N HIS A 403 -15.62 -20.04 -0.71
CA HIS A 403 -14.37 -20.73 -0.36
C HIS A 403 -13.13 -20.07 -0.97
N GLY A 404 -13.22 -19.55 -2.19
CA GLY A 404 -12.10 -18.86 -2.83
C GLY A 404 -11.75 -17.54 -2.15
N GLU A 405 -12.77 -16.77 -1.74
CA GLU A 405 -12.55 -15.56 -0.94
C GLU A 405 -12.00 -15.89 0.44
N ALA A 406 -12.51 -16.96 1.08
CA ALA A 406 -11.99 -17.39 2.37
C ALA A 406 -10.49 -17.72 2.31
N ALA A 407 -10.04 -18.48 1.33
CA ALA A 407 -8.64 -18.85 1.17
C ALA A 407 -7.74 -17.62 0.97
N ARG A 408 -8.15 -16.71 0.06
CA ARG A 408 -7.39 -15.49 -0.25
C ARG A 408 -7.37 -14.51 0.93
N ASP A 409 -8.53 -14.22 1.50
CA ASP A 409 -8.64 -13.20 2.55
C ASP A 409 -8.04 -13.70 3.88
N HIS A 410 -8.02 -15.02 4.12
CA HIS A 410 -7.31 -15.59 5.26
C HIS A 410 -5.79 -15.44 5.14
N VAL A 411 -5.22 -15.58 3.94
CA VAL A 411 -3.80 -15.26 3.70
C VAL A 411 -3.52 -13.80 4.06
N LEU A 412 -4.37 -12.87 3.61
CA LEU A 412 -4.23 -11.45 3.94
C LEU A 412 -4.36 -11.16 5.44
N LEU A 413 -5.27 -11.87 6.13
CA LEU A 413 -5.39 -11.80 7.59
C LEU A 413 -4.09 -12.24 8.27
N CYS A 414 -3.54 -13.40 7.88
CA CYS A 414 -2.31 -13.93 8.48
C CYS A 414 -1.09 -13.04 8.20
N VAL A 415 -1.00 -12.46 7.00
CA VAL A 415 0.01 -11.44 6.68
C VAL A 415 -0.16 -10.22 7.58
N GLY A 416 -1.40 -9.73 7.73
CA GLY A 416 -1.72 -8.59 8.58
C GLY A 416 -1.35 -8.80 10.04
N LEU A 417 -1.70 -9.96 10.59
CA LEU A 417 -1.35 -10.33 11.96
C LEU A 417 0.17 -10.49 12.14
N THR A 418 0.83 -11.23 11.24
CA THR A 418 2.28 -11.41 11.32
C THR A 418 2.99 -10.07 11.25
N HIS A 419 2.59 -9.21 10.30
CA HIS A 419 3.13 -7.87 10.19
C HIS A 419 2.85 -7.05 11.47
N HIS A 420 1.64 -7.09 12.01
CA HIS A 420 1.28 -6.36 13.23
C HIS A 420 2.19 -6.74 14.41
N TYR A 421 2.47 -8.03 14.60
CA TYR A 421 3.24 -8.52 15.75
C TYR A 421 4.73 -8.62 15.53
N THR A 422 5.21 -8.78 14.30
CA THR A 422 6.64 -8.98 13.99
C THR A 422 7.24 -7.90 13.08
N GLY A 423 6.44 -6.96 12.57
CA GLY A 423 6.90 -5.81 11.81
C GLY A 423 7.70 -6.18 10.56
N LEU A 424 8.83 -5.50 10.38
CA LEU A 424 9.74 -5.67 9.23
C LEU A 424 10.32 -7.08 9.13
N THR A 425 10.43 -7.80 10.24
CA THR A 425 11.02 -9.14 10.31
C THR A 425 10.34 -10.15 9.39
N PHE A 426 9.02 -10.00 9.19
CA PHE A 426 8.25 -10.82 8.25
C PHE A 426 8.73 -10.70 6.80
N TYR A 427 9.26 -9.55 6.41
CA TYR A 427 9.74 -9.26 5.05
C TYR A 427 11.25 -9.46 4.89
N ALA A 428 11.98 -9.68 5.98
CA ALA A 428 13.43 -9.65 5.99
C ALA A 428 14.06 -10.64 5.01
N SER A 429 13.55 -11.88 4.91
CA SER A 429 14.09 -12.85 3.96
C SER A 429 13.86 -12.44 2.50
N TYR A 430 12.69 -11.85 2.19
CA TYR A 430 12.41 -11.29 0.88
C TYR A 430 13.37 -10.14 0.55
N ILE A 431 13.56 -9.22 1.49
CA ILE A 431 14.42 -8.05 1.30
C ILE A 431 15.86 -8.49 1.03
N ARG A 432 16.41 -9.41 1.81
CA ARG A 432 17.79 -9.89 1.64
C ARG A 432 18.05 -10.55 0.27
N ASP A 433 17.05 -11.25 -0.27
CA ASP A 433 17.22 -11.98 -1.52
C ASP A 433 16.92 -11.13 -2.77
N GLU A 434 15.99 -10.19 -2.67
CA GLU A 434 15.51 -9.41 -3.83
C GLU A 434 16.12 -7.99 -3.91
N VAL A 435 16.58 -7.44 -2.79
CA VAL A 435 17.14 -6.09 -2.73
C VAL A 435 18.67 -6.18 -2.75
N THR A 436 19.21 -6.41 -3.93
CA THR A 436 20.67 -6.51 -4.15
C THR A 436 21.35 -5.14 -4.08
N PRO A 437 22.68 -5.07 -3.93
CA PRO A 437 23.43 -3.81 -4.01
C PRO A 437 23.13 -3.01 -5.30
N GLU A 438 22.98 -3.70 -6.43
CA GLU A 438 22.64 -3.08 -7.72
C GLU A 438 21.27 -2.39 -7.69
N VAL A 439 20.28 -3.02 -7.05
CA VAL A 439 18.96 -2.41 -6.83
C VAL A 439 19.07 -1.17 -5.95
N ILE A 440 19.87 -1.24 -4.88
CA ILE A 440 20.08 -0.12 -3.95
C ILE A 440 20.70 1.07 -4.70
N ASP A 441 21.76 0.83 -5.48
CA ASP A 441 22.47 1.87 -6.22
C ASP A 441 21.60 2.50 -7.31
N ASP A 442 20.84 1.69 -8.07
CA ASP A 442 19.94 2.18 -9.12
C ASP A 442 18.80 3.02 -8.54
N VAL A 443 18.19 2.57 -7.42
CA VAL A 443 17.16 3.34 -6.73
C VAL A 443 17.72 4.63 -6.15
N ALA A 444 18.93 4.61 -5.57
CA ALA A 444 19.58 5.80 -5.06
C ALA A 444 19.85 6.82 -6.19
N LEU A 445 20.26 6.33 -7.37
CA LEU A 445 20.44 7.16 -8.56
C LEU A 445 19.09 7.75 -9.03
N LEU A 446 18.03 6.94 -9.09
CA LEU A 446 16.69 7.39 -9.46
C LEU A 446 16.20 8.51 -8.53
N VAL A 447 16.34 8.33 -7.21
CA VAL A 447 15.95 9.34 -6.21
C VAL A 447 16.75 10.62 -6.39
N ARG A 448 18.09 10.52 -6.55
CA ARG A 448 18.95 11.72 -6.77
C ARG A 448 18.56 12.49 -8.03
N ASN A 449 18.28 11.79 -9.13
CA ASN A 449 17.92 12.41 -10.39
C ASN A 449 16.56 13.13 -10.32
N VAL A 450 15.56 12.48 -9.73
CA VAL A 450 14.22 13.08 -9.52
C VAL A 450 14.31 14.30 -8.61
N HIS A 451 15.04 14.19 -7.51
CA HIS A 451 15.25 15.29 -6.56
C HIS A 451 15.97 16.49 -7.20
N ALA A 452 17.06 16.22 -7.95
CA ALA A 452 17.80 17.26 -8.67
C ALA A 452 16.93 17.96 -9.72
N SER A 453 16.13 17.17 -10.46
CA SER A 453 15.19 17.70 -11.45
C SER A 453 14.10 18.56 -10.82
N PHE A 454 13.55 18.13 -9.68
CA PHE A 454 12.55 18.90 -8.93
C PHE A 454 13.13 20.25 -8.47
N ARG A 455 14.30 20.25 -7.84
CA ARG A 455 14.98 21.49 -7.45
C ARG A 455 15.27 22.40 -8.65
N LYS A 456 15.84 21.86 -9.73
CA LYS A 456 16.14 22.62 -10.97
C LYS A 456 14.89 23.28 -11.55
N GLY A 457 13.73 22.61 -11.46
CA GLY A 457 12.47 23.12 -11.98
C GLY A 457 11.83 24.20 -11.12
N TYR A 458 11.95 24.11 -9.79
CA TYR A 458 11.10 24.90 -8.89
C TYR A 458 11.85 25.78 -7.87
N ALA A 459 13.16 25.58 -7.63
CA ALA A 459 13.94 26.41 -6.69
C ALA A 459 14.08 27.87 -7.15
N ALA A 460 13.92 28.17 -8.42
CA ALA A 460 13.93 29.52 -8.96
C ALA A 460 12.53 30.17 -9.01
N SER A 461 11.47 29.40 -8.72
CA SER A 461 10.09 29.89 -8.77
C SER A 461 9.84 30.93 -7.69
N PRO A 462 9.27 32.09 -8.01
CA PRO A 462 8.91 33.10 -7.00
C PRO A 462 7.92 32.57 -5.95
N VAL A 463 7.09 31.61 -6.33
CA VAL A 463 6.08 31.01 -5.49
C VAL A 463 6.67 29.93 -4.58
N TRP A 464 7.53 29.04 -5.13
CA TRP A 464 7.95 27.81 -4.49
C TRP A 464 9.33 27.83 -3.85
N LYS A 465 10.17 28.85 -4.15
CA LYS A 465 11.58 28.89 -3.72
C LYS A 465 11.76 28.57 -2.23
N GLY A 466 11.03 29.26 -1.37
CA GLY A 466 11.17 29.11 0.08
C GLY A 466 10.72 27.72 0.58
N PHE A 467 9.70 27.15 -0.02
CA PHE A 467 9.19 25.82 0.32
C PHE A 467 10.14 24.73 -0.19
N VAL A 468 10.57 24.83 -1.46
CA VAL A 468 11.52 23.87 -2.05
C VAL A 468 12.85 23.86 -1.31
N ASP A 469 13.39 25.03 -0.95
CA ASP A 469 14.66 25.12 -0.22
C ASP A 469 14.56 24.43 1.15
N ARG A 470 13.43 24.56 1.89
CA ARG A 470 13.22 23.88 3.17
C ARG A 470 13.05 22.38 3.00
N SER A 471 12.13 21.96 2.13
CA SER A 471 11.75 20.55 1.94
C SER A 471 12.84 19.70 1.29
N THR A 472 13.79 20.32 0.59
CA THR A 472 14.83 19.60 -0.16
C THR A 472 16.24 19.81 0.40
N GLN A 473 16.41 20.47 1.56
CA GLN A 473 17.72 20.56 2.21
C GLN A 473 18.19 19.19 2.72
N PRO A 474 19.47 18.86 2.54
CA PRO A 474 20.04 17.71 3.23
C PRO A 474 19.97 17.98 4.75
N PRO A 475 19.75 16.96 5.59
CA PRO A 475 19.75 17.14 7.03
C PRO A 475 21.05 17.77 7.50
N ALA A 476 20.96 18.68 8.49
CA ALA A 476 22.11 19.32 9.07
C ALA A 476 23.15 18.27 9.50
N ALA A 477 24.43 18.53 9.24
CA ALA A 477 25.56 17.62 9.43
C ALA A 477 25.77 17.12 10.88
N ASN A 478 24.97 17.58 11.84
CA ASN A 478 25.05 17.23 13.27
C ASN A 478 24.05 16.16 13.72
N ALA A 479 23.19 15.65 12.81
CA ALA A 479 22.39 14.46 13.13
C ALA A 479 23.31 13.23 12.93
N SER A 480 23.65 12.55 14.02
CA SER A 480 24.52 11.37 14.10
C SER A 480 23.93 10.10 13.42
N SER A 481 23.17 10.27 12.40
CA SER A 481 22.72 9.21 11.50
C SER A 481 23.30 9.49 10.12
N SER A 482 24.10 8.56 9.63
CA SER A 482 24.83 8.53 8.37
C SER A 482 24.25 9.46 7.29
N PRO A 483 25.04 10.41 6.76
CA PRO A 483 24.57 11.26 5.68
C PRO A 483 24.42 10.42 4.42
N SER A 484 23.30 10.57 3.74
CA SER A 484 23.05 10.10 2.38
C SER A 484 22.96 8.60 2.11
N GLY A 485 22.37 7.82 3.02
CA GLY A 485 21.79 6.53 2.59
C GLY A 485 20.56 6.79 1.70
N PRO A 486 20.30 5.93 0.68
CA PRO A 486 19.05 5.99 -0.06
C PRO A 486 17.87 5.87 0.90
N PRO A 487 16.64 6.30 0.52
CA PRO A 487 15.45 6.19 1.37
C PRO A 487 14.97 4.74 1.50
N LEU A 488 15.88 3.83 1.78
CA LEU A 488 15.75 2.38 1.93
C LEU A 488 16.27 1.97 3.32
N SER A 489 15.80 2.65 4.37
CA SER A 489 16.20 2.35 5.76
C SER A 489 15.95 0.89 6.14
N PHE A 490 14.88 0.30 5.57
CA PHE A 490 14.51 -1.09 5.82
C PHE A 490 15.59 -2.10 5.39
N VAL A 491 16.48 -1.79 4.45
CA VAL A 491 17.56 -2.69 4.01
C VAL A 491 18.57 -2.91 5.13
N HIS A 492 18.98 -1.84 5.79
CA HIS A 492 19.88 -1.92 6.94
C HIS A 492 19.20 -2.62 8.13
N ASP A 493 17.94 -2.29 8.37
CA ASP A 493 17.16 -2.78 9.50
C ASP A 493 16.72 -4.24 9.33
N SER A 494 16.74 -4.79 8.10
CA SER A 494 16.39 -6.19 7.81
C SER A 494 17.53 -7.18 7.96
N ARG A 495 18.72 -6.75 8.37
CA ARG A 495 19.84 -7.67 8.64
C ARG A 495 19.51 -8.56 9.82
N GLU A 496 19.83 -9.83 9.70
CA GLU A 496 19.44 -10.85 10.69
C GLU A 496 20.05 -10.61 12.06
N ASP A 497 21.31 -10.13 12.11
CA ASP A 497 21.99 -9.78 13.36
C ASP A 497 21.27 -8.63 14.10
N ALA A 498 20.93 -7.57 13.39
CA ALA A 498 20.19 -6.43 13.94
C ALA A 498 18.77 -6.84 14.39
N LEU A 499 18.10 -7.68 13.61
CA LEU A 499 16.78 -8.20 13.96
C LEU A 499 16.83 -9.14 15.16
N ASN A 500 17.83 -10.00 15.29
CA ASN A 500 17.99 -10.89 16.44
C ASN A 500 18.20 -10.11 17.74
N GLU A 501 18.96 -9.02 17.72
CA GLU A 501 19.11 -8.10 18.87
C GLU A 501 17.75 -7.50 19.27
N LEU A 502 16.97 -7.02 18.30
CA LEU A 502 15.66 -6.43 18.54
C LEU A 502 14.60 -7.44 19.03
N PHE A 503 14.73 -8.69 18.61
CA PHE A 503 13.79 -9.78 18.94
C PHE A 503 14.31 -10.71 20.04
N GLU A 504 15.34 -10.32 20.78
CA GLU A 504 15.91 -11.10 21.87
C GLU A 504 14.86 -11.53 22.90
N HIS A 505 13.94 -10.61 23.25
CA HIS A 505 12.89 -10.86 24.24
C HIS A 505 11.67 -11.62 23.69
N TYR A 506 11.59 -11.81 22.36
CA TYR A 506 10.50 -12.59 21.77
C TYR A 506 10.72 -14.07 22.03
N PRO A 507 9.72 -14.81 22.52
CA PRO A 507 9.84 -16.24 22.71
C PRO A 507 10.01 -16.95 21.36
N ASP A 508 10.50 -18.18 21.39
CA ASP A 508 10.38 -19.07 20.25
C ASP A 508 8.91 -19.33 19.95
N MET A 509 8.53 -19.14 18.69
CA MET A 509 7.15 -19.30 18.24
C MET A 509 6.83 -20.79 18.08
N ASN A 510 5.57 -21.14 18.36
CA ASN A 510 5.10 -22.52 18.32
C ASN A 510 4.00 -22.73 17.24
N SER A 511 3.30 -23.85 17.30
CA SER A 511 2.25 -24.17 16.32
C SER A 511 0.93 -23.46 16.56
N THR A 512 0.70 -22.81 17.72
CA THR A 512 -0.56 -22.15 18.07
C THR A 512 -0.48 -20.65 17.81
N VAL A 513 -1.34 -20.14 16.94
CA VAL A 513 -1.33 -18.70 16.57
C VAL A 513 -1.67 -17.82 17.78
N LEU A 514 -2.61 -18.23 18.62
CA LEU A 514 -3.01 -17.45 19.78
C LEU A 514 -1.87 -17.36 20.82
N GLY A 515 -1.17 -18.46 21.10
CA GLY A 515 0.01 -18.44 21.97
C GLY A 515 1.12 -17.54 21.42
N ASN A 516 1.31 -17.54 20.10
CA ASN A 516 2.29 -16.67 19.47
C ASN A 516 1.89 -15.18 19.58
N ILE A 517 0.60 -14.86 19.48
CA ILE A 517 0.09 -13.49 19.69
C ILE A 517 0.36 -13.06 21.12
N GLU A 518 -0.05 -13.85 22.11
CA GLU A 518 0.15 -13.54 23.54
C GLU A 518 1.64 -13.36 23.86
N GLY A 519 2.49 -14.25 23.35
CA GLY A 519 3.95 -14.16 23.52
C GLY A 519 4.56 -12.92 22.87
N ALA A 520 4.14 -12.56 21.67
CA ALA A 520 4.59 -11.36 20.97
C ALA A 520 4.16 -10.08 21.70
N VAL A 521 2.94 -10.01 22.20
CA VAL A 521 2.43 -8.86 22.97
C VAL A 521 3.18 -8.71 24.29
N ALA A 522 3.44 -9.82 25.00
CA ALA A 522 4.24 -9.79 26.23
C ALA A 522 5.67 -9.29 25.96
N ALA A 523 6.32 -9.78 24.90
CA ALA A 523 7.65 -9.34 24.49
C ALA A 523 7.67 -7.84 24.13
N ARG A 524 6.71 -7.38 23.35
CA ARG A 524 6.58 -5.94 23.01
C ARG A 524 6.46 -5.05 24.23
N ARG A 525 5.73 -5.47 25.25
CA ARG A 525 5.61 -4.75 26.52
C ARG A 525 6.92 -4.70 27.29
N ALA A 526 7.67 -5.80 27.30
CA ALA A 526 8.98 -5.81 27.92
C ALA A 526 9.95 -4.83 27.22
N THR A 527 9.85 -4.69 25.91
CA THR A 527 10.70 -3.81 25.08
C THR A 527 10.25 -2.35 25.04
N THR A 528 9.05 -2.00 25.51
CA THR A 528 8.61 -0.57 25.58
C THR A 528 9.52 0.28 26.45
N ARG A 529 10.37 -0.32 27.26
CA ARG A 529 11.40 0.37 28.07
C ARG A 529 12.62 0.80 27.24
N ASP A 530 12.89 0.14 26.13
CA ASP A 530 13.96 0.52 25.19
C ASP A 530 13.41 1.32 24.02
N THR A 531 13.77 2.62 23.98
CA THR A 531 13.31 3.57 22.96
C THR A 531 13.71 3.18 21.54
N ARG A 532 14.86 2.51 21.35
CA ARG A 532 15.35 2.08 20.03
C ARG A 532 14.50 0.94 19.49
N THR A 533 14.30 -0.09 20.28
CA THR A 533 13.53 -1.28 19.92
C THR A 533 12.05 -0.93 19.74
N ALA A 534 11.47 -0.15 20.63
CA ALA A 534 10.10 0.33 20.49
C ALA A 534 9.90 1.12 19.20
N ARG A 535 10.83 2.04 18.88
CA ARG A 535 10.77 2.82 17.65
C ARG A 535 10.82 1.97 16.40
N PHE A 536 11.65 0.91 16.38
CA PHE A 536 11.76 -0.01 15.25
C PHE A 536 10.48 -0.82 15.05
N ILE A 537 9.99 -1.49 16.09
CA ILE A 537 8.80 -2.33 16.04
C ILE A 537 7.58 -1.47 15.64
N TRP A 538 7.42 -0.29 16.23
CA TRP A 538 6.27 0.58 16.00
C TRP A 538 6.33 1.34 14.67
N ASN A 539 7.46 1.82 14.23
CA ASN A 539 7.60 2.48 12.93
C ASN A 539 7.42 1.50 11.77
N GLY A 540 7.80 0.22 11.95
CA GLY A 540 7.60 -0.82 10.95
C GLY A 540 6.14 -1.19 10.73
N THR A 541 5.27 -1.10 11.76
CA THR A 541 3.89 -1.61 11.69
C THR A 541 2.92 -0.76 10.86
N VAL A 542 3.18 0.52 10.67
CA VAL A 542 2.18 1.46 10.12
C VAL A 542 2.23 1.65 8.60
N ARG A 543 3.31 1.26 7.90
CA ARG A 543 3.64 1.84 6.58
C ARG A 543 3.69 0.88 5.39
N PHE A 544 3.56 -0.42 5.57
CA PHE A 544 3.84 -1.40 4.50
C PHE A 544 2.88 -1.44 3.31
N HIS A 545 1.75 -0.76 3.38
CA HIS A 545 0.81 -0.67 2.27
C HIS A 545 1.04 0.54 1.35
N TYR A 546 1.97 1.41 1.71
CA TYR A 546 2.40 2.51 0.85
C TYR A 546 3.63 2.09 0.04
N PHE A 547 3.72 2.51 -1.21
CA PHE A 547 4.92 2.34 -2.03
C PHE A 547 6.00 3.32 -1.60
N VAL A 548 5.59 4.54 -1.31
CA VAL A 548 6.40 5.60 -0.75
C VAL A 548 5.67 6.14 0.47
N ALA A 549 6.31 6.13 1.62
CA ALA A 549 5.75 6.65 2.87
C ALA A 549 6.45 7.96 3.26
N LYS A 550 5.68 8.96 3.65
CA LYS A 550 6.25 10.17 4.29
C LYS A 550 6.70 9.81 5.70
N ALA A 551 7.94 10.16 6.06
CA ALA A 551 8.44 9.96 7.41
C ALA A 551 7.92 11.07 8.32
N ALA A 552 6.99 10.73 9.20
CA ALA A 552 6.46 11.65 10.19
C ALA A 552 7.42 11.80 11.39
N THR A 553 8.58 12.43 11.20
CA THR A 553 9.42 12.85 12.32
C THR A 553 9.71 14.33 12.16
N ALA A 554 9.42 15.09 13.21
CA ALA A 554 9.62 16.55 13.29
C ALA A 554 11.07 17.04 13.05
N VAL A 555 12.01 16.14 12.79
CA VAL A 555 13.44 16.44 12.61
C VAL A 555 13.95 16.21 11.18
N SER A 556 13.23 15.48 10.35
CA SER A 556 13.57 15.34 8.93
C SER A 556 12.33 14.99 8.11
N GLN A 557 11.89 15.93 7.30
CA GLN A 557 10.89 15.69 6.26
C GLN A 557 11.51 14.74 5.21
N ARG A 558 11.44 13.44 5.46
CA ARG A 558 11.94 12.41 4.56
C ARG A 558 10.81 11.49 4.17
N PHE A 559 10.84 11.02 2.95
CA PHE A 559 10.05 9.87 2.53
C PHE A 559 10.91 8.61 2.63
N GLU A 560 10.25 7.49 2.81
CA GLU A 560 10.85 6.15 2.79
C GLU A 560 10.17 5.33 1.70
N LEU A 561 10.95 4.60 0.93
CA LEU A 561 10.44 3.60 0.01
C LEU A 561 10.15 2.33 0.79
N MET A 562 9.05 1.65 0.47
CA MET A 562 8.70 0.39 1.09
C MET A 562 9.10 -0.78 0.19
N PRO A 563 9.33 -1.99 0.73
CA PRO A 563 9.76 -3.14 -0.07
C PRO A 563 8.84 -3.45 -1.26
N VAL A 564 7.54 -3.18 -1.14
CA VAL A 564 6.56 -3.35 -2.22
C VAL A 564 6.85 -2.47 -3.45
N ALA A 565 7.50 -1.33 -3.26
CA ALA A 565 7.90 -0.43 -4.36
C ALA A 565 8.97 -1.05 -5.26
N LEU A 566 9.64 -2.08 -4.80
CA LEU A 566 10.67 -2.82 -5.54
C LEU A 566 10.14 -4.11 -6.21
N GLU A 567 8.82 -4.31 -6.20
CA GLU A 567 8.19 -5.44 -6.90
C GLU A 567 8.36 -5.31 -8.42
N PRO A 568 8.81 -6.36 -9.13
CA PRO A 568 9.21 -6.29 -10.55
C PRO A 568 8.19 -5.71 -11.53
N LEU A 569 6.90 -5.76 -11.23
CA LEU A 569 5.88 -5.10 -12.06
C LEU A 569 5.88 -3.57 -11.94
N PHE A 570 6.39 -3.07 -10.83
CA PHE A 570 6.42 -1.65 -10.54
C PHE A 570 7.82 -1.05 -10.78
N TYR A 571 8.85 -1.81 -10.44
CA TYR A 571 10.25 -1.41 -10.60
C TYR A 571 11.13 -2.64 -10.91
N SER A 572 12.11 -2.44 -11.79
CA SER A 572 13.22 -3.38 -12.00
C SER A 572 14.48 -2.57 -12.40
N PRO A 573 15.68 -2.93 -11.91
CA PRO A 573 16.91 -2.26 -12.31
C PRO A 573 17.18 -2.39 -13.83
N ASP A 574 16.72 -3.49 -14.47
CA ASP A 574 16.86 -3.73 -15.90
C ASP A 574 15.75 -3.12 -16.76
N ALA A 575 14.77 -2.44 -16.13
CA ALA A 575 13.68 -1.81 -16.86
C ALA A 575 14.19 -0.57 -17.64
N PRO A 576 13.64 -0.29 -18.83
CA PRO A 576 13.93 0.94 -19.54
C PRO A 576 13.66 2.20 -18.69
N PRO A 577 14.43 3.27 -18.84
CA PRO A 577 14.25 4.49 -18.07
C PRO A 577 12.81 5.01 -18.03
N ALA A 578 12.08 4.97 -19.15
CA ALA A 578 10.69 5.41 -19.19
C ALA A 578 9.76 4.62 -18.23
N VAL A 579 10.03 3.34 -18.01
CA VAL A 579 9.29 2.52 -17.04
C VAL A 579 9.65 2.94 -15.62
N LYS A 580 10.97 3.04 -15.32
CA LYS A 580 11.45 3.43 -13.98
C LYS A 580 10.93 4.80 -13.57
N TYR A 581 11.06 5.80 -14.45
CA TYR A 581 10.66 7.17 -14.15
C TYR A 581 9.14 7.38 -14.22
N GLY A 582 8.44 6.61 -15.06
CA GLY A 582 6.98 6.67 -15.16
C GLY A 582 6.23 6.00 -13.98
N ALA A 583 6.83 4.97 -13.37
CA ALA A 583 6.23 4.29 -12.21
C ALA A 583 6.87 4.77 -10.90
N LEU A 584 7.97 4.14 -10.43
CA LEU A 584 8.60 4.47 -9.16
C LEU A 584 9.11 5.92 -9.10
N GLY A 585 9.72 6.43 -10.19
CA GLY A 585 10.21 7.80 -10.25
C GLY A 585 9.11 8.84 -10.08
N ALA A 586 7.93 8.59 -10.62
CA ALA A 586 6.78 9.45 -10.44
C ALA A 586 6.24 9.42 -9.00
N ASP A 587 6.21 8.25 -8.35
CA ASP A 587 5.82 8.14 -6.94
C ASP A 587 6.83 8.85 -6.01
N ILE A 588 8.14 8.79 -6.33
CA ILE A 588 9.17 9.55 -5.63
C ILE A 588 8.94 11.05 -5.80
N ALA A 589 8.67 11.49 -7.03
CA ALA A 589 8.36 12.89 -7.30
C ALA A 589 7.11 13.37 -6.59
N ASP A 590 6.06 12.53 -6.51
CA ASP A 590 4.85 12.78 -5.73
C ASP A 590 5.16 12.95 -4.23
N ALA A 591 6.05 12.13 -3.68
CA ALA A 591 6.47 12.25 -2.28
C ALA A 591 7.22 13.58 -2.04
N ILE A 592 8.13 13.96 -2.93
CA ILE A 592 8.88 15.23 -2.84
C ILE A 592 7.92 16.43 -2.96
N ALA A 593 7.04 16.43 -3.96
CA ALA A 593 6.03 17.48 -4.11
C ALA A 593 5.13 17.56 -2.87
N GLY A 594 4.69 16.40 -2.38
CA GLY A 594 3.86 16.33 -1.18
C GLY A 594 4.50 16.96 0.06
N LEU A 595 5.83 16.84 0.25
CA LEU A 595 6.52 17.53 1.36
C LEU A 595 6.44 19.06 1.21
N VAL A 596 6.61 19.56 -0.02
CA VAL A 596 6.50 21.00 -0.32
C VAL A 596 5.09 21.52 -0.05
N PHE A 597 4.08 20.73 -0.39
CA PHE A 597 2.67 21.11 -0.16
C PHE A 597 2.23 20.90 1.30
N ASP A 598 2.84 19.99 2.06
CA ASP A 598 2.64 19.89 3.51
C ASP A 598 3.15 21.15 4.22
N ASP A 599 4.38 21.61 3.87
CA ASP A 599 4.90 22.90 4.35
C ASP A 599 3.96 24.08 4.04
N LEU A 600 3.31 24.07 2.86
CA LEU A 600 2.33 25.09 2.51
C LEU A 600 1.07 24.99 3.36
N ARG A 601 0.59 23.80 3.69
CA ARG A 601 -0.59 23.59 4.55
C ARG A 601 -0.33 24.06 5.99
N GLU A 602 0.90 23.95 6.46
CA GLU A 602 1.35 24.43 7.78
C GLU A 602 1.67 25.93 7.79
N ALA A 603 1.78 26.57 6.62
CA ALA A 603 2.03 28.01 6.53
C ALA A 603 0.82 28.83 7.03
N ASP A 604 1.08 30.08 7.41
CA ASP A 604 0.05 31.02 7.80
C ASP A 604 -1.02 31.23 6.70
N ASN A 605 -2.21 31.65 7.11
CA ASN A 605 -3.35 31.76 6.23
C ASN A 605 -3.13 32.77 5.09
N SER A 606 -2.33 33.81 5.32
CA SER A 606 -2.04 34.83 4.30
C SER A 606 -1.13 34.27 3.21
N THR A 607 -0.09 33.54 3.58
CA THR A 607 0.83 32.87 2.66
C THR A 607 0.12 31.82 1.85
N ARG A 608 -0.71 30.98 2.49
CA ARG A 608 -1.51 29.95 1.80
C ARG A 608 -2.46 30.55 0.78
N THR A 609 -3.24 31.56 1.16
CA THR A 609 -4.17 32.25 0.28
C THR A 609 -3.44 32.94 -0.87
N ALA A 610 -2.27 33.54 -0.62
CA ALA A 610 -1.46 34.14 -1.67
C ALA A 610 -1.00 33.12 -2.72
N VAL A 611 -0.60 31.92 -2.29
CA VAL A 611 -0.23 30.82 -3.21
C VAL A 611 -1.46 30.29 -3.94
N GLU A 612 -2.57 30.06 -3.26
CA GLU A 612 -3.81 29.55 -3.85
C GLU A 612 -4.40 30.48 -4.91
N SER A 613 -4.18 31.78 -4.77
CA SER A 613 -4.63 32.79 -5.75
C SER A 613 -3.81 32.86 -7.03
N GLN A 614 -2.61 32.23 -7.06
CA GLN A 614 -1.75 32.26 -8.23
C GLN A 614 -2.35 31.43 -9.39
N PRO A 615 -2.15 31.84 -10.66
CA PRO A 615 -2.50 31.02 -11.81
C PRO A 615 -1.82 29.65 -11.80
N LEU A 616 -2.51 28.62 -12.27
CA LEU A 616 -1.97 27.24 -12.31
C LEU A 616 -0.62 27.14 -13.03
N CYS A 617 -0.41 27.92 -14.08
CA CYS A 617 0.85 27.95 -14.83
C CYS A 617 2.03 28.47 -14.00
N LEU A 618 1.81 29.36 -13.03
CA LEU A 618 2.84 29.80 -12.11
C LEU A 618 3.07 28.77 -10.99
N LEU A 619 2.02 28.03 -10.63
CA LEU A 619 2.11 27.00 -9.62
C LEU A 619 2.94 25.80 -10.08
N HIS A 620 2.91 25.43 -11.37
CA HIS A 620 3.69 24.28 -11.85
C HIS A 620 4.84 24.61 -12.82
N ALA A 621 5.17 25.90 -13.02
CA ALA A 621 6.33 26.37 -13.80
C ALA A 621 6.47 25.77 -15.22
N SER A 622 5.39 25.29 -15.82
CA SER A 622 5.39 24.81 -17.20
C SER A 622 5.35 26.01 -18.14
N VAL A 623 6.50 26.29 -18.70
CA VAL A 623 6.85 27.47 -19.46
C VAL A 623 5.92 27.84 -20.59
N ALA A 624 5.74 29.14 -20.74
CA ALA A 624 5.24 29.91 -21.84
C ALA A 624 5.49 29.32 -23.24
N GLY A 625 4.49 29.31 -24.05
CA GLY A 625 4.56 29.05 -25.50
C GLY A 625 3.21 28.61 -26.05
N THR A 626 2.60 29.47 -26.78
CA THR A 626 1.60 29.37 -27.86
C THR A 626 0.42 28.40 -27.81
N ARG A 627 -0.76 28.98 -27.85
CA ARG A 627 -2.14 28.51 -28.10
C ARG A 627 -2.82 27.72 -26.98
N SER A 628 -3.85 28.36 -26.44
CA SER A 628 -4.70 27.85 -25.36
C SER A 628 -5.82 26.98 -25.93
N ALA A 629 -5.99 25.77 -25.35
CA ALA A 629 -7.23 25.04 -25.48
C ALA A 629 -8.18 25.48 -24.35
N VAL A 630 -9.50 25.59 -24.67
CA VAL A 630 -10.51 25.86 -23.66
C VAL A 630 -10.61 24.62 -22.76
N PRO A 631 -10.59 24.76 -21.42
CA PRO A 631 -10.76 23.64 -20.51
C PRO A 631 -12.10 22.95 -20.77
N PRO A 632 -12.17 21.61 -20.69
CA PRO A 632 -13.44 20.91 -20.78
C PRO A 632 -14.37 21.26 -19.63
N PRO A 633 -15.71 21.17 -19.80
CA PRO A 633 -16.67 21.46 -18.75
C PRO A 633 -16.38 20.66 -17.47
N GLY A 634 -16.39 21.32 -16.31
CA GLY A 634 -16.14 20.70 -15.01
C GLY A 634 -14.67 20.44 -14.66
N TRP A 635 -13.72 20.78 -15.52
CA TRP A 635 -12.29 20.68 -15.22
C TRP A 635 -11.80 21.86 -14.35
N PRO A 636 -10.89 21.64 -13.37
CA PRO A 636 -10.39 20.37 -12.90
C PRO A 636 -11.37 19.67 -11.92
N HIS A 637 -11.31 18.33 -11.87
CA HIS A 637 -12.12 17.52 -10.95
C HIS A 637 -11.47 17.36 -9.56
N MET A 638 -10.34 18.00 -9.35
CA MET A 638 -9.58 18.08 -8.09
C MET A 638 -9.35 19.55 -7.73
N THR A 639 -8.92 19.82 -6.50
CA THR A 639 -8.57 21.19 -6.10
C THR A 639 -7.37 21.70 -6.90
N ARG A 640 -7.24 23.02 -7.04
CA ARG A 640 -6.13 23.66 -7.77
C ARG A 640 -4.77 23.23 -7.20
N LEU A 641 -4.64 23.18 -5.87
CA LEU A 641 -3.40 22.76 -5.22
C LEU A 641 -3.09 21.29 -5.48
N GLN A 642 -4.07 20.39 -5.39
CA GLN A 642 -3.89 18.99 -5.72
C GLN A 642 -3.46 18.80 -7.19
N LEU A 643 -4.05 19.57 -8.09
CA LEU A 643 -3.67 19.53 -9.50
C LEU A 643 -2.24 20.05 -9.72
N ALA A 644 -1.86 21.14 -9.05
CA ALA A 644 -0.51 21.68 -9.11
C ALA A 644 0.52 20.70 -8.56
N GLU A 645 0.26 20.08 -7.40
CA GLU A 645 1.09 19.05 -6.79
C GLU A 645 1.38 17.90 -7.76
N ARG A 646 0.33 17.38 -8.41
CA ARG A 646 0.42 16.29 -9.39
C ARG A 646 1.16 16.68 -10.67
N ALA A 647 0.93 17.90 -11.16
CA ALA A 647 1.60 18.38 -12.34
C ALA A 647 3.09 18.63 -12.07
N MET A 648 3.45 19.17 -10.90
CA MET A 648 4.83 19.37 -10.46
C MET A 648 5.59 18.04 -10.35
N SER A 649 4.97 17.02 -9.76
CA SER A 649 5.60 15.71 -9.62
C SER A 649 5.84 15.05 -10.97
N LEU A 650 4.86 15.06 -11.86
CA LEU A 650 4.99 14.49 -13.20
C LEU A 650 6.04 15.22 -14.04
N ASP A 651 6.05 16.56 -14.01
CA ASP A 651 7.05 17.37 -14.72
C ASP A 651 8.47 17.08 -14.23
N ALA A 652 8.66 16.96 -12.91
CA ALA A 652 9.96 16.62 -12.33
C ALA A 652 10.44 15.22 -12.74
N ALA A 653 9.57 14.21 -12.69
CA ALA A 653 9.89 12.85 -13.12
C ALA A 653 10.21 12.81 -14.63
N PHE A 654 9.45 13.53 -15.45
CA PHE A 654 9.66 13.60 -16.89
C PHE A 654 10.99 14.30 -17.26
N ARG A 655 11.31 15.41 -16.60
CA ARG A 655 12.60 16.09 -16.82
C ARG A 655 13.78 15.22 -16.38
N ALA A 656 13.67 14.54 -15.23
CA ALA A 656 14.68 13.60 -14.80
C ALA A 656 14.92 12.49 -15.84
N PHE A 657 13.85 11.97 -16.43
CA PHE A 657 13.93 11.01 -17.54
C PHE A 657 14.63 11.61 -18.77
N LEU A 658 14.31 12.84 -19.16
CA LEU A 658 14.96 13.50 -20.29
C LEU A 658 16.47 13.71 -20.05
N ASP A 659 16.86 14.11 -18.83
CA ASP A 659 18.25 14.36 -18.46
C ASP A 659 19.08 13.06 -18.56
N VAL A 660 18.54 11.90 -18.12
CA VAL A 660 19.28 10.62 -18.19
C VAL A 660 19.24 9.94 -19.57
N THR A 661 18.32 10.33 -20.44
CA THR A 661 18.14 9.70 -21.75
C THR A 661 18.52 10.61 -22.92
N ASN A 662 19.24 11.70 -22.66
CA ASN A 662 19.63 12.67 -23.69
C ASN A 662 18.44 13.10 -24.58
N GLY A 663 17.35 13.54 -23.95
CA GLY A 663 16.16 14.03 -24.64
C GLY A 663 15.06 12.98 -24.90
N GLY A 664 15.13 11.82 -24.25
CA GLY A 664 14.10 10.77 -24.30
C GLY A 664 14.42 9.62 -25.26
N HIS A 665 15.66 9.54 -25.75
CA HIS A 665 16.12 8.39 -26.55
C HIS A 665 16.35 7.18 -25.67
N GLN A 666 15.73 6.06 -26.00
CA GLN A 666 15.91 4.79 -25.30
C GLN A 666 15.57 3.61 -26.20
N THR A 667 15.87 2.39 -25.72
CA THR A 667 15.44 1.13 -26.35
C THR A 667 13.92 1.00 -26.36
N ARG A 668 13.32 0.64 -27.49
CA ARG A 668 11.90 0.30 -27.57
C ARG A 668 11.62 -1.03 -26.89
N LEU A 669 10.47 -1.15 -26.22
CA LEU A 669 10.04 -2.42 -25.61
C LEU A 669 9.58 -3.45 -26.65
N ASP A 670 8.95 -3.00 -27.75
CA ASP A 670 8.37 -3.88 -28.76
C ASP A 670 8.50 -3.25 -30.15
N ARG A 671 8.62 -4.11 -31.17
CA ARG A 671 8.55 -3.68 -32.58
C ARG A 671 7.12 -3.34 -33.03
N HIS A 672 6.11 -3.93 -32.37
CA HIS A 672 4.71 -3.83 -32.78
C HIS A 672 3.99 -2.63 -32.13
N HIS A 673 4.50 -2.08 -31.02
CA HIS A 673 3.97 -0.87 -30.41
C HIS A 673 4.90 0.32 -30.68
N PRO A 674 4.43 1.32 -31.43
CA PRO A 674 5.25 2.49 -31.82
C PRO A 674 5.38 3.51 -30.68
N LEU A 675 5.42 3.07 -29.41
CA LEU A 675 5.58 3.95 -28.27
C LEU A 675 7.03 4.40 -28.17
N SER A 676 7.26 5.70 -28.33
CA SER A 676 8.55 6.34 -27.99
C SER A 676 8.77 6.31 -26.47
N GLY A 677 10.03 6.54 -26.04
CA GLY A 677 10.34 6.63 -24.62
C GLY A 677 9.47 7.65 -23.88
N LYS A 678 9.22 8.80 -24.49
CA LYS A 678 8.35 9.84 -23.93
C LYS A 678 6.89 9.35 -23.75
N MET A 679 6.33 8.72 -24.78
CA MET A 679 4.98 8.13 -24.70
C MET A 679 4.89 7.06 -23.64
N MET A 680 5.90 6.21 -23.54
CA MET A 680 5.97 5.11 -22.61
C MET A 680 5.98 5.59 -21.14
N LEU A 681 6.71 6.67 -20.83
CA LEU A 681 6.71 7.25 -19.50
C LEU A 681 5.28 7.64 -19.07
N PHE A 682 4.55 8.35 -19.92
CA PHE A 682 3.18 8.76 -19.62
C PHE A 682 2.22 7.55 -19.47
N VAL A 683 2.43 6.50 -20.29
CA VAL A 683 1.66 5.26 -20.18
C VAL A 683 1.88 4.61 -18.81
N PHE A 684 3.13 4.46 -18.36
CA PHE A 684 3.41 3.86 -17.04
C PHE A 684 2.95 4.75 -15.89
N TRP A 685 3.10 6.08 -16.02
CA TRP A 685 2.56 7.02 -15.04
C TRP A 685 1.04 6.91 -14.87
N CYS A 686 0.30 6.80 -15.97
CA CYS A 686 -1.15 6.60 -15.92
C CYS A 686 -1.53 5.19 -15.44
N MET A 687 -0.76 4.15 -15.83
CA MET A 687 -1.01 2.76 -15.45
C MET A 687 -1.07 2.56 -13.93
N VAL A 688 -0.22 3.25 -13.16
CA VAL A 688 -0.24 3.17 -11.70
C VAL A 688 -1.51 3.76 -11.07
N GLN A 689 -2.33 4.49 -11.84
CA GLN A 689 -3.61 5.03 -11.42
C GLN A 689 -4.80 4.12 -11.80
N CYS A 690 -4.59 3.07 -12.63
CA CYS A 690 -5.67 2.19 -13.09
C CYS A 690 -6.40 1.55 -11.91
N GLY A 691 -7.74 1.54 -11.99
CA GLY A 691 -8.59 0.92 -10.97
C GLY A 691 -8.73 1.71 -9.67
N ALA A 692 -8.02 2.82 -9.46
CA ALA A 692 -8.25 3.70 -8.32
C ALA A 692 -9.59 4.45 -8.47
N SER A 693 -10.23 4.78 -7.35
CA SER A 693 -11.57 5.43 -7.36
C SER A 693 -11.60 6.77 -8.09
N ASP A 694 -10.51 7.52 -8.02
CA ASP A 694 -10.27 8.81 -8.68
C ASP A 694 -9.21 8.72 -9.79
N GLY A 695 -8.85 7.50 -10.20
CA GLY A 695 -7.76 7.20 -11.13
C GLY A 695 -7.87 7.94 -12.46
N LYS A 696 -9.09 8.09 -13.00
CA LYS A 696 -9.31 8.84 -14.24
C LYS A 696 -8.89 10.30 -14.13
N HIS A 697 -9.25 10.96 -13.03
CA HIS A 697 -8.90 12.34 -12.79
C HIS A 697 -7.42 12.51 -12.47
N ARG A 698 -6.86 11.59 -11.68
CA ARG A 698 -5.42 11.58 -11.37
C ARG A 698 -4.54 11.36 -12.61
N CYS A 699 -5.01 10.61 -13.60
CA CYS A 699 -4.31 10.43 -14.87
C CYS A 699 -4.53 11.60 -15.82
N ASN A 700 -5.80 11.94 -16.15
CA ASN A 700 -6.09 12.85 -17.22
C ASN A 700 -5.85 14.33 -16.88
N ASP A 701 -6.22 14.79 -15.67
CA ASP A 701 -6.21 16.21 -15.37
C ASP A 701 -4.81 16.82 -15.33
N PRO A 702 -3.77 16.20 -14.68
CA PRO A 702 -2.43 16.75 -14.71
C PRO A 702 -1.78 16.74 -16.11
N LEU A 703 -2.08 15.73 -16.94
CA LEU A 703 -1.52 15.61 -18.30
C LEU A 703 -1.88 16.79 -19.20
N ARG A 704 -3.05 17.40 -18.97
CA ARG A 704 -3.47 18.59 -19.71
C ARG A 704 -2.63 19.83 -19.42
N LEU A 705 -1.93 19.86 -18.29
CA LEU A 705 -0.98 20.91 -17.94
C LEU A 705 0.43 20.65 -18.47
N ILE A 706 0.74 19.44 -18.90
CA ILE A 706 2.07 19.02 -19.33
C ILE A 706 2.19 19.11 -20.85
N ARG A 707 2.90 20.13 -21.33
CA ARG A 707 3.15 20.37 -22.75
C ARG A 707 3.75 19.15 -23.46
N TYR A 708 4.69 18.49 -22.82
CA TYR A 708 5.38 17.32 -23.37
C TYR A 708 4.46 16.12 -23.65
N PHE A 709 3.32 16.01 -22.96
CA PHE A 709 2.30 15.01 -23.25
C PHE A 709 1.65 15.28 -24.61
N GLY A 710 1.16 16.52 -24.82
CA GLY A 710 0.55 16.93 -26.08
C GLY A 710 1.50 16.75 -27.26
N GLU A 711 2.79 17.08 -27.08
CA GLU A 711 3.83 16.88 -28.11
C GLU A 711 4.09 15.39 -28.38
N ALA A 712 4.19 14.56 -27.35
CA ALA A 712 4.47 13.12 -27.49
C ALA A 712 3.37 12.39 -28.24
N PHE A 713 2.10 12.68 -27.93
CA PHE A 713 0.94 12.04 -28.55
C PHE A 713 0.34 12.83 -29.73
N GLN A 714 0.93 13.98 -30.08
CA GLN A 714 0.49 14.85 -31.17
C GLN A 714 -0.98 15.28 -31.02
N CYS A 715 -1.39 15.64 -29.77
CA CYS A 715 -2.76 16.05 -29.49
C CYS A 715 -3.04 17.44 -30.06
N GLU A 716 -3.98 17.52 -31.00
CA GLU A 716 -4.40 18.75 -31.64
C GLU A 716 -5.24 19.64 -30.70
N VAL A 717 -5.21 20.93 -30.94
CA VAL A 717 -6.09 21.91 -30.26
C VAL A 717 -7.55 21.54 -30.57
N GLY A 718 -8.35 21.35 -29.51
CA GLY A 718 -9.74 20.92 -29.63
C GLY A 718 -9.98 19.46 -29.22
N THR A 719 -8.94 18.63 -29.07
CA THR A 719 -9.09 17.31 -28.47
C THR A 719 -9.22 17.42 -26.94
N ALA A 720 -9.89 16.44 -26.33
CA ALA A 720 -10.17 16.47 -24.88
C ALA A 720 -8.91 16.50 -24.01
N MET A 721 -7.79 15.93 -24.52
CA MET A 721 -6.49 15.91 -23.84
C MET A 721 -5.51 16.97 -24.35
N ALA A 722 -5.98 17.93 -25.11
CA ALA A 722 -5.15 19.07 -25.53
C ALA A 722 -4.63 19.86 -24.32
N THR A 723 -3.40 20.38 -24.43
CA THR A 723 -2.78 21.14 -23.35
C THR A 723 -3.58 22.40 -23.02
N VAL A 724 -3.97 22.54 -21.76
CA VAL A 724 -4.71 23.71 -21.22
C VAL A 724 -3.69 24.71 -20.69
N ARG A 725 -3.97 26.00 -20.90
CA ARG A 725 -3.21 27.10 -20.34
C ARG A 725 -4.13 27.99 -19.52
N ASP A 726 -3.71 28.22 -18.30
CA ASP A 726 -4.42 29.06 -17.33
C ASP A 726 -3.74 30.45 -17.17
N CYS A 727 -2.63 30.68 -17.89
CA CYS A 727 -1.98 31.98 -17.99
C CYS A 727 -2.29 32.61 -19.35
N VAL A 728 -3.14 33.62 -19.32
CA VAL A 728 -3.36 34.55 -20.43
C VAL A 728 -2.58 35.82 -20.15
#